data_f0f4f1fac80d5322ab0a014631ace99f
#
_entry.id   f0f4f1fac80d5322ab0a014631ace99f
#
_cell.length_a   1.000
_cell.length_b   1.000
_cell.length_c   1.000
_cell.angle_alpha   90.00
_cell.angle_beta   90.00
_cell.angle_gamma   90.00
#
_symmetry.space_group_name_H-M   'P 1'
#
loop_
_entity.id
_entity.type
_entity.pdbx_description
1 polymer ?
#
loop_
_entity_poly.entity_id
_entity_poly.type
_entity_poly.pdbx_seq_one_letter_code
_entity_poly.pdbx_strand_id
1 'polypeptide(L)'
;MKKLFIAEKPSVAKQFAEALGVGTGGGNRGYLENQDYIFTWCVGHLISMSYPEKYDEELKKWKMESLPFIPKEYLYEVIPSVREQFSVVSTLLQRKDLETIYICTDSGREGEYIYRLVASQCPEIRAEEKRVWIDSQTKEEILRGIREAKTKTAYDKLGTAAYLRAKEDYLMGINFSRVLTLRYGRELARALGKEKSTVIAVGRVMSCVLAMIVQREMEIRAFQKTSFWKLLGDFSLDGKNTALSCEFRGKEESKHYRESDLYKNMGFLQEEKAKTFQEIFQPYPREGIITSLEKKKEVKNPPLLFNLAELQNECAKILKISPDDTLKLVQELYEKKLCTYPRTDARVLSTAVSKEIEKNIRGLSVFPQYLPFTKEILERKSYSGIAKTKYCDDKKITDHYAIIPTGQGRSQYNSLGTLQKKVFDFIVRRFLSIFYPSAEYKKYNLSIAVLEEEFFASEKQLEKPGYLQLYEKSIEKEEKEGNSENEEDEENRVSGLSGLSGLKKGSKVYLMNTALKEGETTPPKRYTSGTMILAMENAGKLIEDESLREQIKGSGIGTSATRAGILTKLEKNEYICLDKKNQQLSPSLLGEKIVRILWNSIPSLLNPTLTASWEKGLSYVEEGKIEEKEYMDKLEDFVRKNTEKVKFA
;
A
#
# COMPACT_ATOMS: atom_id res chain seq x y z
N MET A 1 9.02 -44.66 -9.53
CA MET A 1 8.20 -43.48 -9.90
C MET A 1 8.78 -42.28 -9.20
N LYS A 2 8.90 -41.12 -9.87
CA LYS A 2 9.53 -39.91 -9.32
C LYS A 2 8.48 -38.85 -8.96
N LYS A 3 8.87 -37.93 -8.09
CA LYS A 3 8.05 -36.75 -7.73
C LYS A 3 8.67 -35.50 -8.33
N LEU A 4 7.89 -34.74 -9.09
CA LEU A 4 8.31 -33.51 -9.75
C LEU A 4 7.82 -32.29 -8.94
N PHE A 5 8.72 -31.37 -8.63
CA PHE A 5 8.43 -30.09 -7.97
C PHE A 5 8.68 -28.96 -8.96
N ILE A 6 7.66 -28.12 -9.18
CA ILE A 6 7.74 -26.98 -10.10
C ILE A 6 7.57 -25.70 -9.33
N ALA A 7 8.63 -24.92 -9.17
CA ALA A 7 8.64 -23.62 -8.52
C ALA A 7 8.49 -22.47 -9.54
N GLU A 8 8.22 -21.27 -9.07
CA GLU A 8 8.21 -20.08 -9.91
C GLU A 8 9.63 -19.62 -10.28
N LYS A 9 10.61 -19.83 -9.38
CA LYS A 9 11.99 -19.35 -9.51
C LYS A 9 13.02 -20.43 -9.19
N PRO A 10 14.24 -20.33 -9.79
CA PRO A 10 15.33 -21.28 -9.51
C PRO A 10 15.72 -21.35 -8.03
N SER A 11 15.73 -20.21 -7.33
CA SER A 11 16.07 -20.11 -5.90
C SER A 11 15.10 -20.93 -5.04
N VAL A 12 13.81 -20.85 -5.34
CA VAL A 12 12.74 -21.59 -4.64
C VAL A 12 12.86 -23.08 -4.90
N ALA A 13 13.06 -23.50 -6.15
CA ALA A 13 13.27 -24.92 -6.49
C ALA A 13 14.44 -25.55 -5.72
N LYS A 14 15.56 -24.83 -5.59
CA LYS A 14 16.71 -25.26 -4.78
C LYS A 14 16.37 -25.41 -3.30
N GLN A 15 15.53 -24.52 -2.75
CA GLN A 15 15.13 -24.60 -1.35
C GLN A 15 14.23 -25.82 -1.07
N PHE A 16 13.35 -26.17 -2.01
CA PHE A 16 12.58 -27.42 -1.93
C PHE A 16 13.51 -28.65 -1.99
N ALA A 17 14.53 -28.63 -2.85
CA ALA A 17 15.52 -29.70 -2.93
C ALA A 17 16.30 -29.82 -1.60
N GLU A 18 16.80 -28.72 -1.05
CA GLU A 18 17.49 -28.68 0.25
C GLU A 18 16.60 -29.20 1.39
N ALA A 19 15.32 -28.76 1.43
CA ALA A 19 14.38 -29.18 2.46
C ALA A 19 14.16 -30.71 2.46
N LEU A 20 14.18 -31.32 1.27
CA LEU A 20 14.06 -32.77 1.08
C LEU A 20 15.40 -33.52 1.12
N GLY A 21 16.51 -32.83 1.48
CA GLY A 21 17.83 -33.44 1.61
C GLY A 21 18.52 -33.76 0.29
N VAL A 22 18.10 -33.12 -0.80
CA VAL A 22 18.70 -33.31 -2.13
C VAL A 22 19.80 -32.27 -2.37
N GLY A 23 20.98 -32.74 -2.75
CA GLY A 23 22.11 -31.85 -3.06
C GLY A 23 21.81 -30.98 -4.30
N THR A 24 22.15 -29.70 -4.23
CA THR A 24 21.90 -28.72 -5.29
C THR A 24 23.09 -28.55 -6.26
N GLY A 25 24.16 -29.32 -6.10
CA GLY A 25 25.33 -29.33 -6.97
C GLY A 25 25.19 -30.34 -8.12
N GLY A 26 25.59 -29.93 -9.34
CA GLY A 26 25.64 -30.83 -10.49
C GLY A 26 24.33 -31.06 -11.25
N GLY A 27 23.35 -30.10 -11.12
CA GLY A 27 22.08 -30.19 -11.86
C GLY A 27 22.23 -29.99 -13.37
N ASN A 28 21.27 -30.53 -14.10
CA ASN A 28 21.09 -30.28 -15.53
C ASN A 28 20.68 -28.81 -15.77
N ARG A 29 20.86 -28.33 -17.00
CA ARG A 29 20.42 -26.99 -17.37
C ARG A 29 18.89 -26.90 -17.26
N GLY A 30 18.38 -26.11 -16.32
CA GLY A 30 16.95 -25.84 -16.09
C GLY A 30 16.23 -26.75 -15.08
N TYR A 31 16.89 -27.76 -14.49
CA TYR A 31 16.32 -28.61 -13.43
C TYR A 31 17.39 -29.34 -12.60
N LEU A 32 16.98 -29.88 -11.47
CA LEU A 32 17.75 -30.77 -10.60
C LEU A 32 17.05 -32.13 -10.56
N GLU A 33 17.79 -33.22 -10.56
CA GLU A 33 17.22 -34.57 -10.52
C GLU A 33 18.10 -35.53 -9.71
N ASN A 34 17.44 -36.41 -8.95
CA ASN A 34 18.03 -37.58 -8.33
C ASN A 34 17.17 -38.83 -8.56
N GLN A 35 17.38 -39.90 -7.80
CA GLN A 35 16.64 -41.16 -7.96
C GLN A 35 15.13 -40.97 -7.74
N ASP A 36 14.69 -40.13 -6.75
CA ASP A 36 13.30 -40.03 -6.31
C ASP A 36 12.64 -38.71 -6.70
N TYR A 37 13.40 -37.64 -6.91
CA TYR A 37 12.92 -36.27 -7.04
C TYR A 37 13.46 -35.56 -8.25
N ILE A 38 12.61 -34.70 -8.82
CA ILE A 38 12.96 -33.74 -9.88
C ILE A 38 12.49 -32.36 -9.41
N PHE A 39 13.32 -31.33 -9.54
CA PHE A 39 12.99 -29.93 -9.22
C PHE A 39 13.25 -29.07 -10.45
N THR A 40 12.24 -28.31 -10.87
CA THR A 40 12.34 -27.36 -11.97
C THR A 40 11.62 -26.04 -11.61
N TRP A 41 11.65 -25.07 -12.51
CA TRP A 41 11.11 -23.73 -12.25
C TRP A 41 10.63 -23.05 -13.53
N CYS A 42 9.79 -22.02 -13.37
CA CYS A 42 9.19 -21.26 -14.46
C CYS A 42 9.94 -19.98 -14.82
N VAL A 43 10.75 -19.34 -14.07
CA VAL A 43 11.35 -17.99 -14.26
C VAL A 43 10.29 -16.87 -14.43
N GLY A 44 9.14 -17.00 -13.77
CA GLY A 44 7.95 -16.18 -13.99
C GLY A 44 7.08 -16.75 -15.11
N HIS A 45 6.42 -15.90 -15.91
CA HIS A 45 5.59 -16.37 -17.02
C HIS A 45 6.42 -16.99 -18.16
N LEU A 46 6.06 -18.20 -18.54
CA LEU A 46 6.60 -18.89 -19.72
C LEU A 46 5.66 -18.75 -20.93
N ILE A 47 4.38 -18.52 -20.66
CA ILE A 47 3.30 -18.43 -21.64
C ILE A 47 2.60 -17.08 -21.49
N SER A 48 2.19 -16.48 -22.60
CA SER A 48 1.36 -15.29 -22.66
C SER A 48 0.18 -15.47 -23.61
N MET A 49 -0.89 -14.68 -23.44
CA MET A 49 -1.93 -14.58 -24.47
C MET A 49 -1.34 -13.99 -25.74
N SER A 50 -1.71 -14.58 -26.88
CA SER A 50 -1.25 -14.15 -28.21
C SER A 50 -1.85 -12.80 -28.59
N TYR A 51 -1.07 -11.96 -29.25
CA TYR A 51 -1.59 -10.71 -29.81
C TYR A 51 -2.55 -10.97 -30.98
N PRO A 52 -3.44 -10.00 -31.32
CA PRO A 52 -4.44 -10.16 -32.36
C PRO A 52 -3.92 -10.65 -33.73
N GLU A 53 -2.69 -10.29 -34.10
CA GLU A 53 -2.05 -10.73 -35.33
C GLU A 53 -1.78 -12.26 -35.44
N LYS A 54 -1.91 -12.97 -34.31
CA LYS A 54 -1.84 -14.44 -34.32
C LYS A 54 -3.16 -15.10 -34.65
N TYR A 55 -4.24 -14.38 -34.52
CA TYR A 55 -5.59 -14.80 -34.93
C TYR A 55 -5.82 -14.52 -36.43
N ASP A 56 -5.34 -13.35 -36.89
CA ASP A 56 -5.39 -12.91 -38.25
C ASP A 56 -4.26 -11.88 -38.48
N GLU A 57 -3.41 -12.10 -39.47
CA GLU A 57 -2.26 -11.24 -39.78
C GLU A 57 -2.68 -9.82 -40.16
N GLU A 58 -3.87 -9.61 -40.69
CA GLU A 58 -4.40 -8.29 -40.98
C GLU A 58 -4.61 -7.43 -39.70
N LEU A 59 -4.84 -8.05 -38.57
CA LEU A 59 -5.00 -7.38 -37.27
C LEU A 59 -3.70 -6.78 -36.72
N LYS A 60 -2.55 -7.03 -37.40
CA LYS A 60 -1.29 -6.33 -37.11
C LYS A 60 -1.39 -4.84 -37.42
N LYS A 61 -2.16 -4.47 -38.45
CA LYS A 61 -2.49 -3.09 -38.79
C LYS A 61 -3.73 -2.68 -38.02
N TRP A 62 -3.60 -1.68 -37.17
CA TRP A 62 -4.76 -1.17 -36.43
C TRP A 62 -5.71 -0.45 -37.36
N LYS A 63 -6.94 -0.93 -37.44
CA LYS A 63 -8.06 -0.35 -38.24
C LYS A 63 -9.29 -0.24 -37.39
N MET A 64 -10.11 0.82 -37.59
CA MET A 64 -11.37 1.02 -36.85
C MET A 64 -12.37 -0.12 -37.09
N GLU A 65 -12.38 -0.66 -38.31
CA GLU A 65 -13.32 -1.70 -38.74
C GLU A 65 -13.07 -3.03 -38.00
N SER A 66 -11.83 -3.29 -37.58
CA SER A 66 -11.46 -4.52 -36.87
C SER A 66 -11.73 -4.48 -35.36
N LEU A 67 -12.32 -3.41 -34.86
CA LEU A 67 -12.64 -3.23 -33.45
C LEU A 67 -14.16 -3.26 -33.20
N PRO A 68 -14.67 -3.83 -32.09
CA PRO A 68 -13.88 -4.45 -31.03
C PRO A 68 -13.33 -5.84 -31.43
N PHE A 69 -12.11 -6.14 -31.03
CA PHE A 69 -11.52 -7.46 -31.13
C PHE A 69 -11.88 -8.29 -29.88
N ILE A 70 -12.73 -9.29 -30.05
CA ILE A 70 -13.17 -10.21 -29.00
C ILE A 70 -13.06 -11.63 -29.58
N PRO A 71 -11.98 -12.37 -29.25
CA PRO A 71 -11.79 -13.71 -29.79
C PRO A 71 -12.75 -14.70 -29.15
N LYS A 72 -13.26 -15.65 -29.95
CA LYS A 72 -14.09 -16.76 -29.45
C LYS A 72 -13.29 -17.73 -28.60
N GLU A 73 -12.04 -17.98 -29.00
CA GLU A 73 -11.09 -18.81 -28.28
C GLU A 73 -9.81 -18.01 -28.07
N TYR A 74 -9.25 -18.10 -26.86
CA TYR A 74 -8.01 -17.39 -26.51
C TYR A 74 -6.80 -18.23 -26.87
N LEU A 75 -5.96 -17.71 -27.76
CA LEU A 75 -4.69 -18.34 -28.13
C LEU A 75 -3.58 -17.93 -27.16
N TYR A 76 -2.71 -18.86 -26.90
CA TYR A 76 -1.55 -18.69 -26.03
C TYR A 76 -0.28 -19.07 -26.74
N GLU A 77 0.81 -18.37 -26.46
CA GLU A 77 2.12 -18.63 -27.09
C GLU A 77 3.25 -18.60 -26.05
N VAL A 78 4.28 -19.37 -26.31
CA VAL A 78 5.51 -19.40 -25.53
C VAL A 78 6.24 -18.06 -25.69
N ILE A 79 6.57 -17.41 -24.60
CA ILE A 79 7.35 -16.16 -24.60
C ILE A 79 8.75 -16.45 -25.17
N PRO A 80 9.18 -15.78 -26.27
CA PRO A 80 10.41 -16.13 -27.00
C PRO A 80 11.68 -16.18 -26.15
N SER A 81 11.81 -15.24 -25.18
CA SER A 81 13.00 -15.13 -24.33
C SER A 81 13.17 -16.26 -23.31
N VAL A 82 12.12 -17.06 -23.05
CA VAL A 82 12.12 -18.16 -22.07
C VAL A 82 11.77 -19.51 -22.69
N ARG A 83 11.83 -19.61 -24.00
CA ARG A 83 11.49 -20.84 -24.76
C ARG A 83 12.30 -22.08 -24.34
N GLU A 84 13.60 -21.91 -24.05
CA GLU A 84 14.44 -23.02 -23.58
C GLU A 84 13.90 -23.58 -22.24
N GLN A 85 13.57 -22.72 -21.28
CA GLN A 85 13.06 -23.17 -20.00
C GLN A 85 11.67 -23.77 -20.14
N PHE A 86 10.81 -23.23 -21.00
CA PHE A 86 9.51 -23.86 -21.30
C PHE A 86 9.69 -25.27 -21.83
N SER A 87 10.62 -25.50 -22.77
CA SER A 87 10.90 -26.82 -23.32
C SER A 87 11.32 -27.82 -22.22
N VAL A 88 12.17 -27.39 -21.29
CA VAL A 88 12.56 -28.21 -20.14
C VAL A 88 11.33 -28.58 -19.28
N VAL A 89 10.55 -27.58 -18.85
CA VAL A 89 9.39 -27.80 -18.00
C VAL A 89 8.35 -28.69 -18.69
N SER A 90 8.04 -28.43 -19.95
CA SER A 90 7.08 -29.20 -20.74
C SER A 90 7.51 -30.67 -20.88
N THR A 91 8.81 -30.91 -21.19
CA THR A 91 9.34 -32.27 -21.25
C THR A 91 9.24 -33.00 -19.93
N LEU A 92 9.54 -32.32 -18.81
CA LEU A 92 9.48 -32.92 -17.49
C LEU A 92 8.04 -33.23 -17.07
N LEU A 93 7.08 -32.35 -17.36
CA LEU A 93 5.66 -32.55 -17.03
C LEU A 93 5.05 -33.79 -17.71
N GLN A 94 5.54 -34.16 -18.90
CA GLN A 94 5.00 -35.26 -19.71
C GLN A 94 5.77 -36.60 -19.53
N ARG A 95 6.68 -36.66 -18.55
CA ARG A 95 7.44 -37.90 -18.25
C ARG A 95 6.50 -38.99 -17.73
N LYS A 96 6.71 -40.23 -18.22
CA LYS A 96 5.91 -41.41 -17.85
C LYS A 96 6.29 -42.03 -16.52
N ASP A 97 7.46 -41.68 -15.96
CA ASP A 97 7.95 -42.19 -14.68
C ASP A 97 7.59 -41.30 -13.49
N LEU A 98 6.70 -40.30 -13.68
CA LEU A 98 6.19 -39.47 -12.61
C LEU A 98 5.02 -40.12 -11.87
N GLU A 99 5.06 -40.03 -10.54
CA GLU A 99 3.96 -40.37 -9.64
C GLU A 99 3.10 -39.14 -9.32
N THR A 100 3.78 -38.06 -8.91
CA THR A 100 3.12 -36.83 -8.44
C THR A 100 3.88 -35.61 -8.95
N ILE A 101 3.12 -34.59 -9.34
CA ILE A 101 3.62 -33.25 -9.65
C ILE A 101 3.20 -32.33 -8.50
N TYR A 102 4.16 -31.77 -7.77
CA TYR A 102 3.94 -30.75 -6.77
C TYR A 102 4.08 -29.37 -7.38
N ILE A 103 2.99 -28.60 -7.37
CA ILE A 103 2.89 -27.24 -7.87
C ILE A 103 3.36 -26.31 -6.76
N CYS A 104 4.56 -25.77 -6.89
CA CYS A 104 5.25 -24.97 -5.89
C CYS A 104 5.50 -23.53 -6.39
N THR A 105 4.72 -23.05 -7.37
CA THR A 105 4.66 -21.64 -7.74
C THR A 105 4.13 -20.82 -6.56
N ASP A 106 4.40 -19.51 -6.54
CA ASP A 106 4.00 -18.63 -5.43
C ASP A 106 2.50 -18.84 -5.08
N SER A 107 2.19 -18.83 -3.79
CA SER A 107 0.83 -19.09 -3.29
C SER A 107 -0.06 -17.88 -3.57
N GLY A 108 -0.92 -17.95 -4.57
CA GLY A 108 -1.80 -16.87 -5.02
C GLY A 108 -2.30 -17.05 -6.46
N ARG A 109 -3.19 -16.14 -6.91
CA ARG A 109 -3.75 -16.16 -8.27
C ARG A 109 -2.69 -16.18 -9.35
N GLU A 110 -1.60 -15.42 -9.18
CA GLU A 110 -0.53 -15.33 -10.17
C GLU A 110 0.20 -16.66 -10.34
N GLY A 111 0.57 -17.31 -9.22
CA GLY A 111 1.22 -18.63 -9.29
C GLY A 111 0.32 -19.72 -9.87
N GLU A 112 -1.00 -19.67 -9.62
CA GLU A 112 -1.97 -20.53 -10.29
C GLU A 112 -1.98 -20.30 -11.80
N TYR A 113 -2.00 -19.03 -12.22
CA TYR A 113 -2.04 -18.69 -13.63
C TYR A 113 -0.77 -19.14 -14.37
N ILE A 114 0.41 -18.90 -13.77
CA ILE A 114 1.70 -19.33 -14.33
C ILE A 114 1.73 -20.83 -14.59
N TYR A 115 1.40 -21.63 -13.56
CA TYR A 115 1.43 -23.08 -13.70
C TYR A 115 0.40 -23.60 -14.70
N ARG A 116 -0.88 -23.17 -14.57
CA ARG A 116 -1.99 -23.65 -15.39
C ARG A 116 -1.80 -23.35 -16.87
N LEU A 117 -1.21 -22.19 -17.21
CA LEU A 117 -0.85 -21.87 -18.58
C LEU A 117 0.18 -22.84 -19.15
N VAL A 118 1.22 -23.18 -18.38
CA VAL A 118 2.22 -24.15 -18.82
C VAL A 118 1.59 -25.54 -18.96
N ALA A 119 0.81 -25.97 -17.99
CA ALA A 119 0.13 -27.27 -18.01
C ALA A 119 -0.84 -27.39 -19.19
N SER A 120 -1.54 -26.30 -19.58
CA SER A 120 -2.45 -26.28 -20.74
C SER A 120 -1.75 -26.53 -22.09
N GLN A 121 -0.43 -26.29 -22.15
CA GLN A 121 0.38 -26.57 -23.33
C GLN A 121 1.00 -27.99 -23.32
N CYS A 122 0.68 -28.80 -22.29
CA CYS A 122 1.26 -30.14 -22.09
C CYS A 122 0.12 -31.18 -22.01
N PRO A 123 -0.42 -31.68 -23.10
CA PRO A 123 -1.63 -32.52 -23.13
C PRO A 123 -1.44 -33.91 -22.53
N GLU A 124 -0.19 -34.39 -22.33
CA GLU A 124 0.11 -35.72 -21.87
C GLU A 124 0.48 -35.82 -20.37
N ILE A 125 0.07 -34.86 -19.54
CA ILE A 125 0.27 -34.96 -18.09
C ILE A 125 -0.58 -36.11 -17.54
N ARG A 126 0.08 -37.12 -16.93
CA ARG A 126 -0.57 -38.34 -16.39
C ARG A 126 -0.47 -38.44 -14.87
N ALA A 127 0.53 -37.79 -14.27
CA ALA A 127 0.78 -37.82 -12.85
C ALA A 127 -0.26 -36.99 -12.07
N GLU A 128 -0.51 -37.36 -10.81
CA GLU A 128 -1.38 -36.60 -9.93
C GLU A 128 -0.78 -35.21 -9.65
N GLU A 129 -1.57 -34.14 -9.85
CA GLU A 129 -1.14 -32.77 -9.62
C GLU A 129 -1.61 -32.28 -8.25
N LYS A 130 -0.67 -31.89 -7.38
CA LYS A 130 -0.91 -31.38 -6.02
C LYS A 130 -0.36 -29.97 -5.83
N ARG A 131 -1.18 -29.10 -5.29
CA ARG A 131 -0.82 -27.71 -4.99
C ARG A 131 -0.22 -27.58 -3.60
N VAL A 132 1.01 -27.11 -3.53
CA VAL A 132 1.70 -26.76 -2.30
C VAL A 132 1.41 -25.31 -1.97
N TRP A 133 0.96 -25.04 -0.74
CA TRP A 133 0.66 -23.68 -0.27
C TRP A 133 1.50 -23.37 0.97
N ILE A 134 2.37 -22.36 0.87
CA ILE A 134 3.33 -22.00 1.91
C ILE A 134 3.42 -20.48 2.09
N ASP A 135 3.64 -20.07 3.33
CA ASP A 135 3.76 -18.66 3.71
C ASP A 135 5.22 -18.22 3.92
N SER A 136 6.15 -19.17 3.98
CA SER A 136 7.60 -18.90 4.09
C SER A 136 8.43 -20.00 3.42
N GLN A 137 9.70 -19.70 3.18
CA GLN A 137 10.65 -20.65 2.57
C GLN A 137 11.49 -21.41 3.63
N THR A 138 11.02 -21.47 4.86
CA THR A 138 11.71 -22.28 5.89
C THR A 138 11.52 -23.76 5.64
N LYS A 139 12.47 -24.58 6.08
CA LYS A 139 12.41 -26.04 5.89
C LYS A 139 11.14 -26.64 6.45
N GLU A 140 10.75 -26.23 7.66
CA GLU A 140 9.55 -26.70 8.36
C GLU A 140 8.30 -26.38 7.55
N GLU A 141 8.19 -25.16 7.03
CA GLU A 141 7.03 -24.71 6.26
C GLU A 141 6.94 -25.41 4.91
N ILE A 142 8.06 -25.60 4.20
CA ILE A 142 8.11 -26.38 2.95
C ILE A 142 7.64 -27.81 3.19
N LEU A 143 8.15 -28.48 4.23
CA LEU A 143 7.74 -29.86 4.57
C LEU A 143 6.27 -29.93 4.98
N ARG A 144 5.75 -28.93 5.69
CA ARG A 144 4.31 -28.81 6.00
C ARG A 144 3.51 -28.68 4.72
N GLY A 145 3.85 -27.75 3.86
CA GLY A 145 3.15 -27.50 2.59
C GLY A 145 3.10 -28.71 1.68
N ILE A 146 4.19 -29.49 1.60
CA ILE A 146 4.21 -30.76 0.83
C ILE A 146 3.27 -31.80 1.44
N ARG A 147 3.28 -31.96 2.76
CA ARG A 147 2.42 -32.92 3.48
C ARG A 147 0.93 -32.58 3.36
N GLU A 148 0.62 -31.28 3.38
CA GLU A 148 -0.76 -30.76 3.36
C GLU A 148 -1.23 -30.38 1.93
N ALA A 149 -0.42 -30.69 0.90
CA ALA A 149 -0.73 -30.35 -0.49
C ALA A 149 -2.06 -30.96 -0.92
N LYS A 150 -2.95 -30.11 -1.41
CA LYS A 150 -4.27 -30.50 -1.94
C LYS A 150 -4.19 -30.77 -3.44
N THR A 151 -5.14 -31.50 -3.99
CA THR A 151 -5.27 -31.68 -5.43
C THR A 151 -5.42 -30.32 -6.13
N LYS A 152 -4.91 -30.20 -7.37
CA LYS A 152 -5.04 -28.99 -8.20
C LYS A 152 -6.50 -28.54 -8.32
N THR A 153 -7.43 -29.48 -8.36
CA THR A 153 -8.88 -29.21 -8.48
C THR A 153 -9.45 -28.42 -7.31
N ALA A 154 -8.86 -28.51 -6.11
CA ALA A 154 -9.27 -27.70 -4.97
C ALA A 154 -9.07 -26.18 -5.20
N TYR A 155 -8.28 -25.80 -6.21
CA TYR A 155 -7.95 -24.43 -6.57
C TYR A 155 -8.51 -24.02 -7.94
N ASP A 156 -9.47 -24.75 -8.51
CA ASP A 156 -10.02 -24.46 -9.85
C ASP A 156 -10.70 -23.08 -9.91
N LYS A 157 -11.44 -22.70 -8.89
CA LYS A 157 -12.08 -21.38 -8.82
C LYS A 157 -11.06 -20.25 -8.78
N LEU A 158 -9.99 -20.41 -8.02
CA LEU A 158 -8.86 -19.47 -7.97
C LEU A 158 -8.18 -19.36 -9.35
N GLY A 159 -7.96 -20.51 -10.00
CA GLY A 159 -7.45 -20.57 -11.36
C GLY A 159 -8.35 -19.85 -12.38
N THR A 160 -9.67 -20.10 -12.31
CA THR A 160 -10.66 -19.43 -13.16
C THR A 160 -10.62 -17.91 -12.97
N ALA A 161 -10.61 -17.43 -11.73
CA ALA A 161 -10.50 -15.98 -11.45
C ALA A 161 -9.20 -15.38 -12.00
N ALA A 162 -8.09 -16.14 -11.97
CA ALA A 162 -6.81 -15.70 -12.54
C ALA A 162 -6.86 -15.60 -14.08
N TYR A 163 -7.47 -16.56 -14.76
CA TYR A 163 -7.69 -16.49 -16.22
C TYR A 163 -8.62 -15.32 -16.59
N LEU A 164 -9.71 -15.13 -15.88
CA LEU A 164 -10.66 -14.04 -16.13
C LEU A 164 -10.00 -12.67 -15.99
N ARG A 165 -9.18 -12.49 -14.97
CA ARG A 165 -8.41 -11.26 -14.78
C ARG A 165 -7.49 -10.98 -15.96
N ALA A 166 -6.78 -11.99 -16.44
CA ALA A 166 -5.89 -11.84 -17.58
C ALA A 166 -6.67 -11.51 -18.86
N LYS A 167 -7.84 -12.16 -19.11
CA LYS A 167 -8.75 -11.85 -20.21
C LYS A 167 -9.31 -10.43 -20.13
N GLU A 168 -9.67 -9.98 -18.93
CA GLU A 168 -10.13 -8.61 -18.67
C GLU A 168 -9.07 -7.57 -19.06
N ASP A 169 -7.86 -7.70 -18.53
CA ASP A 169 -6.76 -6.78 -18.82
C ASP A 169 -6.39 -6.80 -20.31
N TYR A 170 -6.45 -7.98 -20.97
CA TYR A 170 -6.21 -8.17 -22.39
C TYR A 170 -7.26 -7.46 -23.25
N LEU A 171 -8.56 -7.73 -23.03
CA LEU A 171 -9.65 -7.18 -23.85
C LEU A 171 -9.74 -5.65 -23.69
N MET A 172 -9.71 -5.13 -22.47
CA MET A 172 -9.74 -3.69 -22.23
C MET A 172 -8.47 -3.01 -22.77
N GLY A 173 -7.31 -3.60 -22.52
CA GLY A 173 -6.04 -3.04 -22.95
C GLY A 173 -5.93 -2.92 -24.47
N ILE A 174 -6.26 -3.97 -25.22
CA ILE A 174 -6.17 -3.98 -26.68
C ILE A 174 -7.23 -3.07 -27.30
N ASN A 175 -8.50 -3.27 -26.98
CA ASN A 175 -9.59 -2.58 -27.64
C ASN A 175 -9.56 -1.07 -27.37
N PHE A 176 -9.46 -0.69 -26.08
CA PHE A 176 -9.49 0.73 -25.75
C PHE A 176 -8.23 1.47 -26.16
N SER A 177 -7.03 0.84 -26.03
CA SER A 177 -5.81 1.48 -26.52
C SER A 177 -5.81 1.69 -28.03
N ARG A 178 -6.27 0.69 -28.81
CA ARG A 178 -6.33 0.79 -30.27
C ARG A 178 -7.35 1.83 -30.73
N VAL A 179 -8.59 1.77 -30.24
CA VAL A 179 -9.66 2.69 -30.66
C VAL A 179 -9.33 4.13 -30.30
N LEU A 180 -8.81 4.39 -29.09
CA LEU A 180 -8.41 5.73 -28.65
C LEU A 180 -7.22 6.27 -29.45
N THR A 181 -6.23 5.42 -29.75
CA THR A 181 -5.07 5.82 -30.59
C THR A 181 -5.50 6.17 -32.00
N LEU A 182 -6.34 5.35 -32.61
CA LEU A 182 -6.86 5.61 -33.97
C LEU A 182 -7.69 6.89 -34.02
N ARG A 183 -8.49 7.15 -33.00
CA ARG A 183 -9.40 8.31 -32.95
C ARG A 183 -8.67 9.60 -32.59
N TYR A 184 -7.84 9.59 -31.56
CA TYR A 184 -7.28 10.80 -30.94
C TYR A 184 -5.74 10.91 -31.07
N GLY A 185 -5.04 9.86 -31.47
CA GLY A 185 -3.57 9.83 -31.41
C GLY A 185 -2.88 10.87 -32.28
N ARG A 186 -3.47 11.25 -33.45
CA ARG A 186 -2.92 12.32 -34.31
C ARG A 186 -3.14 13.71 -33.73
N GLU A 187 -4.32 13.98 -33.17
CA GLU A 187 -4.63 15.23 -32.50
C GLU A 187 -3.75 15.42 -31.27
N LEU A 188 -3.61 14.36 -30.46
CA LEU A 188 -2.73 14.35 -29.30
C LEU A 188 -1.29 14.63 -29.68
N ALA A 189 -0.79 14.01 -30.74
CA ALA A 189 0.57 14.26 -31.25
C ALA A 189 0.81 15.72 -31.62
N ARG A 190 -0.12 16.33 -32.39
CA ARG A 190 -0.05 17.77 -32.73
C ARG A 190 -0.04 18.64 -31.48
N ALA A 191 -0.90 18.35 -30.51
CA ALA A 191 -0.98 19.10 -29.25
C ALA A 191 0.25 18.96 -28.37
N LEU A 192 1.12 17.98 -28.65
CA LEU A 192 2.40 17.74 -27.97
C LEU A 192 3.63 18.13 -28.83
N GLY A 193 3.41 18.69 -30.02
CA GLY A 193 4.51 19.02 -30.95
C GLY A 193 5.22 17.82 -31.54
N LYS A 194 4.56 16.63 -31.60
CA LYS A 194 5.12 15.39 -32.13
C LYS A 194 4.68 15.17 -33.59
N GLU A 195 5.57 14.71 -34.45
CA GLU A 195 5.25 14.45 -35.88
C GLU A 195 4.42 13.17 -36.08
N LYS A 196 4.69 12.14 -35.30
CA LYS A 196 4.01 10.82 -35.39
C LYS A 196 2.86 10.71 -34.42
N SER A 197 1.78 10.02 -34.83
CA SER A 197 0.66 9.69 -33.94
C SER A 197 1.15 9.13 -32.60
N THR A 198 0.59 9.64 -31.50
CA THR A 198 0.93 9.19 -30.15
C THR A 198 0.05 8.01 -29.77
N VAL A 199 0.66 6.91 -29.35
CA VAL A 199 -0.07 5.75 -28.84
C VAL A 199 -0.68 6.10 -27.48
N ILE A 200 -1.98 5.83 -27.35
CA ILE A 200 -2.73 5.99 -26.11
C ILE A 200 -2.88 4.61 -25.47
N ALA A 201 -1.97 4.29 -24.56
CA ALA A 201 -2.05 3.05 -23.80
C ALA A 201 -2.94 3.26 -22.57
N VAL A 202 -3.98 2.47 -22.47
CA VAL A 202 -4.92 2.50 -21.34
C VAL A 202 -5.10 1.10 -20.74
N GLY A 203 -5.59 1.06 -19.53
CA GLY A 203 -5.92 -0.16 -18.83
C GLY A 203 -6.73 0.16 -17.60
N ARG A 204 -7.55 -0.76 -17.17
CA ARG A 204 -8.52 -0.61 -16.09
C ARG A 204 -7.96 0.11 -14.85
N VAL A 205 -6.93 -0.46 -14.25
CA VAL A 205 -6.31 0.10 -13.03
C VAL A 205 -5.42 1.29 -13.35
N MET A 206 -4.63 1.20 -14.43
CA MET A 206 -3.66 2.23 -14.81
C MET A 206 -4.33 3.58 -15.10
N SER A 207 -5.45 3.58 -15.81
CA SER A 207 -6.18 4.81 -16.14
C SER A 207 -6.83 5.44 -14.92
N CYS A 208 -7.36 4.63 -14.01
CA CYS A 208 -7.92 5.10 -12.75
C CYS A 208 -6.86 5.76 -11.86
N VAL A 209 -5.69 5.14 -11.72
CA VAL A 209 -4.57 5.69 -10.94
C VAL A 209 -4.06 7.01 -11.55
N LEU A 210 -3.95 7.07 -12.88
CA LEU A 210 -3.59 8.32 -13.57
C LEU A 210 -4.61 9.43 -13.28
N ALA A 211 -5.90 9.11 -13.31
CA ALA A 211 -6.96 10.07 -13.00
C ALA A 211 -6.86 10.61 -11.57
N MET A 212 -6.57 9.77 -10.58
CA MET A 212 -6.38 10.20 -9.19
C MET A 212 -5.21 11.18 -9.05
N ILE A 213 -4.11 10.93 -9.76
CA ILE A 213 -2.93 11.82 -9.73
C ILE A 213 -3.26 13.16 -10.42
N VAL A 214 -3.93 13.13 -11.59
CA VAL A 214 -4.34 14.33 -12.32
C VAL A 214 -5.33 15.15 -11.51
N GLN A 215 -6.34 14.52 -10.92
CA GLN A 215 -7.32 15.21 -10.09
C GLN A 215 -6.65 15.92 -8.90
N ARG A 216 -5.73 15.26 -8.19
CA ARG A 216 -4.98 15.88 -7.11
C ARG A 216 -4.19 17.11 -7.58
N GLU A 217 -3.56 17.05 -8.74
CA GLU A 217 -2.85 18.20 -9.30
C GLU A 217 -3.79 19.35 -9.70
N MET A 218 -5.01 19.03 -10.20
CA MET A 218 -6.05 20.02 -10.47
C MET A 218 -6.54 20.69 -9.18
N GLU A 219 -6.75 19.91 -8.10
CA GLU A 219 -7.09 20.44 -6.77
C GLU A 219 -6.01 21.41 -6.26
N ILE A 220 -4.73 21.05 -6.41
CA ILE A 220 -3.61 21.90 -6.00
C ILE A 220 -3.59 23.21 -6.81
N ARG A 221 -3.77 23.13 -8.13
CA ARG A 221 -3.76 24.33 -9.01
C ARG A 221 -4.99 25.22 -8.82
N ALA A 222 -6.13 24.64 -8.49
CA ALA A 222 -7.36 25.38 -8.23
C ALA A 222 -7.41 25.95 -6.80
N PHE A 223 -6.49 25.54 -5.94
CA PHE A 223 -6.48 25.96 -4.55
C PHE A 223 -6.18 27.45 -4.43
N GLN A 224 -7.06 28.16 -3.73
CA GLN A 224 -6.86 29.57 -3.39
C GLN A 224 -6.37 29.68 -1.97
N LYS A 225 -5.17 30.21 -1.81
CA LYS A 225 -4.61 30.50 -0.51
C LYS A 225 -5.45 31.57 0.20
N THR A 226 -5.75 31.33 1.45
CA THR A 226 -6.42 32.28 2.32
C THR A 226 -5.47 32.62 3.47
N SER A 227 -5.09 33.89 3.57
CA SER A 227 -4.34 34.39 4.73
C SER A 227 -5.30 34.62 5.89
N PHE A 228 -4.82 34.37 7.09
CA PHE A 228 -5.54 34.65 8.34
C PHE A 228 -4.54 35.02 9.43
N TRP A 229 -5.00 35.80 10.41
CA TRP A 229 -4.15 36.29 11.51
C TRP A 229 -4.60 35.67 12.82
N LYS A 230 -3.72 34.85 13.41
CA LYS A 230 -3.89 34.26 14.74
C LYS A 230 -3.48 35.24 15.79
N LEU A 231 -4.25 35.34 16.86
CA LEU A 231 -3.86 36.12 18.04
C LEU A 231 -3.28 35.17 19.09
N LEU A 232 -2.03 35.40 19.47
CA LEU A 232 -1.33 34.72 20.54
C LEU A 232 -1.34 35.59 21.77
N GLY A 233 -1.64 35.03 22.96
CA GLY A 233 -1.57 35.70 24.25
C GLY A 233 -0.49 35.05 25.11
N ASP A 234 0.41 35.86 25.67
CA ASP A 234 1.43 35.46 26.62
C ASP A 234 0.95 35.66 28.04
N PHE A 235 0.87 34.58 28.81
CA PHE A 235 0.30 34.56 30.14
C PHE A 235 1.37 34.35 31.22
N SER A 236 1.17 35.00 32.36
CA SER A 236 1.92 34.86 33.60
C SER A 236 1.03 34.36 34.73
N LEU A 237 1.60 33.59 35.63
CA LEU A 237 0.91 33.11 36.85
C LEU A 237 1.04 34.10 38.01
N ASP A 238 2.11 34.84 38.03
CA ASP A 238 2.47 35.76 39.13
C ASP A 238 2.43 37.23 38.71
N GLY A 239 2.08 37.52 37.45
CA GLY A 239 2.07 38.87 36.89
C GLY A 239 3.46 39.44 36.58
N LYS A 240 4.54 38.63 36.64
CA LYS A 240 5.91 39.12 36.44
C LYS A 240 6.62 38.40 35.28
N ASN A 241 6.51 37.07 35.23
CA ASN A 241 7.23 36.27 34.24
C ASN A 241 6.25 35.56 33.32
N THR A 242 6.48 35.64 32.00
CA THR A 242 5.70 34.88 31.04
C THR A 242 5.98 33.39 31.20
N ALA A 243 4.94 32.62 31.44
CA ALA A 243 5.01 31.19 31.69
C ALA A 243 4.38 30.36 30.58
N LEU A 244 3.51 30.96 29.75
CA LEU A 244 2.63 30.22 28.87
C LEU A 244 2.17 31.09 27.69
N SER A 245 2.24 30.59 26.46
CA SER A 245 1.62 31.19 25.28
C SER A 245 0.36 30.42 24.88
N CYS A 246 -0.75 31.12 24.67
CA CYS A 246 -2.04 30.54 24.30
C CYS A 246 -2.55 31.17 23.01
N GLU A 247 -3.25 30.42 22.20
CA GLU A 247 -3.87 30.91 20.95
C GLU A 247 -5.33 31.27 21.22
N PHE A 248 -5.77 32.45 20.74
CA PHE A 248 -7.17 32.83 20.76
C PHE A 248 -8.01 31.85 19.94
N ARG A 249 -9.20 31.52 20.49
CA ARG A 249 -10.24 30.76 19.81
C ARG A 249 -11.54 31.50 19.78
N GLY A 250 -12.04 31.72 18.57
CA GLY A 250 -13.34 32.32 18.36
C GLY A 250 -14.49 31.44 18.86
N LYS A 251 -15.56 32.07 19.31
CA LYS A 251 -16.84 31.47 19.69
C LYS A 251 -17.97 32.02 18.82
N GLU A 252 -19.11 31.36 18.80
CA GLU A 252 -20.26 31.75 17.96
C GLU A 252 -20.79 33.15 18.31
N GLU A 253 -20.76 33.51 19.60
CA GLU A 253 -21.22 34.82 20.09
C GLU A 253 -20.08 35.60 20.74
N SER A 254 -19.70 36.73 20.13
CA SER A 254 -18.76 37.70 20.69
C SER A 254 -19.31 39.14 20.52
N LYS A 255 -18.97 40.01 21.46
CA LYS A 255 -19.28 41.44 21.38
C LYS A 255 -18.27 42.19 20.47
N HIS A 256 -17.14 41.55 20.16
CA HIS A 256 -15.97 42.21 19.58
C HIS A 256 -15.72 41.83 18.12
N TYR A 257 -16.30 40.73 17.61
CA TYR A 257 -16.18 40.27 16.22
C TYR A 257 -17.43 39.47 15.81
N ARG A 258 -17.59 39.25 14.49
CA ARG A 258 -18.60 38.34 13.94
C ARG A 258 -17.90 37.03 13.54
N GLU A 259 -18.63 35.90 13.59
CA GLU A 259 -18.10 34.60 13.12
C GLU A 259 -17.57 34.67 11.69
N SER A 260 -18.22 35.44 10.82
CA SER A 260 -17.77 35.66 9.45
C SER A 260 -16.42 36.39 9.31
N ASP A 261 -15.93 37.00 10.37
CA ASP A 261 -14.62 37.66 10.40
C ASP A 261 -13.48 36.68 10.64
N LEU A 262 -13.81 35.44 11.03
CA LEU A 262 -12.85 34.40 11.39
C LEU A 262 -12.72 33.32 10.33
N TYR A 263 -11.54 32.76 10.22
CA TYR A 263 -11.25 31.51 9.52
C TYR A 263 -11.34 30.35 10.51
N LYS A 264 -12.39 29.51 10.41
CA LYS A 264 -12.60 28.30 11.25
C LYS A 264 -12.39 28.55 12.76
N ASN A 265 -12.79 29.69 13.28
CA ASN A 265 -12.59 30.07 14.68
C ASN A 265 -11.11 30.15 15.15
N MET A 266 -10.13 30.15 14.24
CA MET A 266 -8.70 30.07 14.56
C MET A 266 -7.93 31.37 14.32
N GLY A 267 -8.49 32.34 13.63
CA GLY A 267 -7.82 33.59 13.32
C GLY A 267 -8.67 34.48 12.42
N PHE A 268 -8.35 35.76 12.35
CA PHE A 268 -9.09 36.77 11.59
C PHE A 268 -8.74 36.71 10.11
N LEU A 269 -9.75 36.86 9.24
CA LEU A 269 -9.57 36.94 7.79
C LEU A 269 -8.96 38.27 7.31
N GLN A 270 -9.00 39.31 8.15
CA GLN A 270 -8.47 40.65 7.86
C GLN A 270 -7.55 41.11 8.98
N GLU A 271 -6.36 41.59 8.62
CA GLU A 271 -5.33 42.04 9.58
C GLU A 271 -5.84 43.21 10.44
N GLU A 272 -6.55 44.17 9.83
CA GLU A 272 -7.09 45.33 10.55
C GLU A 272 -8.06 44.93 11.65
N LYS A 273 -8.94 43.95 11.40
CA LYS A 273 -9.84 43.40 12.39
C LYS A 273 -9.09 42.68 13.50
N ALA A 274 -8.04 41.96 13.16
CA ALA A 274 -7.18 41.31 14.14
C ALA A 274 -6.48 42.34 15.05
N LYS A 275 -5.98 43.44 14.47
CA LYS A 275 -5.36 44.55 15.23
C LYS A 275 -6.37 45.24 16.15
N THR A 276 -7.54 45.59 15.63
CA THR A 276 -8.61 46.19 16.45
C THR A 276 -9.04 45.27 17.61
N PHE A 277 -9.14 43.96 17.33
CA PHE A 277 -9.42 42.99 18.36
C PHE A 277 -8.28 42.84 19.37
N GLN A 278 -7.01 42.91 18.92
CA GLN A 278 -5.85 42.91 19.82
C GLN A 278 -5.85 44.07 20.79
N GLU A 279 -6.27 45.26 20.37
CA GLU A 279 -6.28 46.50 21.18
C GLU A 279 -7.22 46.42 22.37
N ILE A 280 -8.28 45.60 22.32
CA ILE A 280 -9.23 45.48 23.45
C ILE A 280 -8.55 44.95 24.73
N PHE A 281 -7.43 44.22 24.57
CA PHE A 281 -6.72 43.67 25.73
C PHE A 281 -5.75 44.64 26.41
N GLN A 282 -5.57 45.82 25.87
CA GLN A 282 -4.74 46.85 26.51
C GLN A 282 -5.52 47.64 27.60
N PRO A 283 -4.84 48.22 28.60
CA PRO A 283 -3.40 48.06 28.91
C PRO A 283 -3.08 46.71 29.58
N TYR A 284 -1.86 46.27 29.43
CA TYR A 284 -1.34 45.06 30.11
C TYR A 284 -0.75 45.42 31.47
N PRO A 285 -0.70 44.47 32.46
CA PRO A 285 -1.29 43.13 32.38
C PRO A 285 -2.83 43.12 32.55
N ARG A 286 -3.49 42.17 31.88
CA ARG A 286 -4.94 41.93 32.06
C ARG A 286 -5.17 40.65 32.86
N GLU A 287 -6.08 40.73 33.86
CA GLU A 287 -6.51 39.54 34.59
C GLU A 287 -7.32 38.61 33.68
N GLY A 288 -6.98 37.32 33.71
CA GLY A 288 -7.70 36.25 33.08
C GLY A 288 -8.03 35.17 34.11
N ILE A 289 -8.99 34.31 33.78
CA ILE A 289 -9.43 33.21 34.62
C ILE A 289 -9.33 31.91 33.84
N ILE A 290 -8.75 30.88 34.45
CA ILE A 290 -8.76 29.54 33.89
C ILE A 290 -10.18 28.98 33.91
N THR A 291 -10.81 28.86 32.75
CA THR A 291 -12.16 28.33 32.57
C THR A 291 -12.19 26.81 32.51
N SER A 292 -11.15 26.22 31.93
CA SER A 292 -10.98 24.76 31.82
C SER A 292 -9.51 24.36 31.92
N LEU A 293 -9.24 23.28 32.65
CA LEU A 293 -7.96 22.60 32.67
C LEU A 293 -8.23 21.09 32.69
N GLU A 294 -8.18 20.48 31.51
CA GLU A 294 -8.39 19.04 31.36
C GLU A 294 -7.06 18.31 31.28
N LYS A 295 -6.97 17.23 32.04
CA LYS A 295 -5.84 16.28 31.97
C LYS A 295 -6.39 14.94 31.49
N LYS A 296 -6.05 14.55 30.28
CA LYS A 296 -6.51 13.29 29.69
C LYS A 296 -5.33 12.36 29.44
N LYS A 297 -5.51 11.09 29.78
CA LYS A 297 -4.59 10.03 29.36
C LYS A 297 -4.93 9.64 27.92
N GLU A 298 -3.98 9.76 27.02
CA GLU A 298 -4.07 9.27 25.65
C GLU A 298 -3.17 8.05 25.49
N VAL A 299 -3.71 6.98 24.91
CA VAL A 299 -3.01 5.72 24.71
C VAL A 299 -2.84 5.48 23.22
N LYS A 300 -1.61 5.38 22.76
CA LYS A 300 -1.29 5.03 21.36
C LYS A 300 -0.82 3.58 21.29
N ASN A 301 -1.67 2.73 20.74
CA ASN A 301 -1.33 1.31 20.55
C ASN A 301 -0.26 1.12 19.47
N PRO A 302 0.54 0.03 19.55
CA PRO A 302 1.39 -0.37 18.44
C PRO A 302 0.59 -0.48 17.14
N PRO A 303 1.16 -0.05 15.99
CA PRO A 303 0.49 -0.20 14.70
C PRO A 303 0.31 -1.67 14.34
N LEU A 304 -0.62 -1.96 13.42
CA LEU A 304 -0.73 -3.31 12.86
C LEU A 304 0.56 -3.67 12.11
N LEU A 305 0.78 -4.96 11.90
CA LEU A 305 1.92 -5.48 11.16
C LEU A 305 1.95 -4.93 9.72
N PHE A 306 3.07 -5.10 9.05
CA PHE A 306 3.17 -4.73 7.65
C PHE A 306 2.47 -5.74 6.74
N ASN A 307 1.66 -5.20 5.83
CA ASN A 307 1.44 -5.79 4.52
C ASN A 307 2.39 -5.13 3.51
N LEU A 308 2.30 -5.51 2.23
CA LEU A 308 3.19 -4.96 1.22
C LEU A 308 2.99 -3.45 1.02
N ALA A 309 1.75 -2.96 0.98
CA ALA A 309 1.44 -1.55 0.72
C ALA A 309 2.00 -0.63 1.82
N GLU A 310 1.79 -1.00 3.08
CA GLU A 310 2.33 -0.24 4.21
C GLU A 310 3.86 -0.26 4.26
N LEU A 311 4.48 -1.41 3.94
CA LEU A 311 5.95 -1.50 3.87
C LEU A 311 6.50 -0.63 2.73
N GLN A 312 5.86 -0.63 1.57
CA GLN A 312 6.22 0.22 0.43
C GLN A 312 6.09 1.71 0.77
N ASN A 313 5.02 2.10 1.48
CA ASN A 313 4.84 3.47 1.93
C ASN A 313 5.94 3.90 2.92
N GLU A 314 6.26 3.06 3.91
CA GLU A 314 7.31 3.34 4.88
C GLU A 314 8.69 3.47 4.21
N CYS A 315 9.01 2.58 3.26
CA CYS A 315 10.25 2.64 2.49
C CYS A 315 10.32 3.88 1.59
N ALA A 316 9.22 4.26 0.95
CA ALA A 316 9.16 5.48 0.16
C ALA A 316 9.34 6.74 1.02
N LYS A 317 8.72 6.77 2.20
CA LYS A 317 8.80 7.87 3.16
C LYS A 317 10.21 8.03 3.72
N ILE A 318 10.84 6.96 4.21
CA ILE A 318 12.10 7.03 4.97
C ILE A 318 13.33 6.79 4.07
N LEU A 319 13.27 5.75 3.21
CA LEU A 319 14.41 5.36 2.38
C LEU A 319 14.43 6.03 1.01
N LYS A 320 13.35 6.71 0.63
CA LYS A 320 13.17 7.38 -0.68
C LYS A 320 13.35 6.43 -1.86
N ILE A 321 12.91 5.18 -1.70
CA ILE A 321 12.93 4.16 -2.75
C ILE A 321 11.52 3.89 -3.28
N SER A 322 11.46 3.46 -4.54
CA SER A 322 10.17 3.18 -5.19
C SER A 322 9.48 1.95 -4.59
N PRO A 323 8.14 1.84 -4.73
CA PRO A 323 7.41 0.63 -4.37
C PRO A 323 7.90 -0.63 -5.10
N ASP A 324 8.32 -0.51 -6.35
CA ASP A 324 8.86 -1.63 -7.14
C ASP A 324 10.22 -2.11 -6.60
N ASP A 325 11.11 -1.18 -6.24
CA ASP A 325 12.38 -1.51 -5.60
C ASP A 325 12.16 -2.11 -4.21
N THR A 326 11.20 -1.60 -3.44
CA THR A 326 10.82 -2.20 -2.16
C THR A 326 10.35 -3.64 -2.34
N LEU A 327 9.49 -3.90 -3.34
CA LEU A 327 9.02 -5.26 -3.63
C LEU A 327 10.18 -6.20 -3.98
N LYS A 328 11.14 -5.75 -4.80
CA LYS A 328 12.34 -6.55 -5.14
C LYS A 328 13.15 -6.89 -3.89
N LEU A 329 13.42 -5.89 -3.05
CA LEU A 329 14.20 -6.08 -1.83
C LEU A 329 13.52 -7.06 -0.85
N VAL A 330 12.21 -6.91 -0.62
CA VAL A 330 11.50 -7.80 0.31
C VAL A 330 11.31 -9.20 -0.28
N GLN A 331 11.18 -9.32 -1.60
CA GLN A 331 11.16 -10.62 -2.28
C GLN A 331 12.50 -11.36 -2.09
N GLU A 332 13.64 -10.66 -2.16
CA GLU A 332 14.94 -11.24 -1.88
C GLU A 332 15.09 -11.65 -0.41
N LEU A 333 14.54 -10.87 0.54
CA LEU A 333 14.50 -11.24 1.95
C LEU A 333 13.69 -12.53 2.18
N TYR A 334 12.56 -12.67 1.49
CA TYR A 334 11.75 -13.88 1.50
C TYR A 334 12.53 -15.08 0.94
N GLU A 335 13.15 -14.94 -0.22
CA GLU A 335 13.96 -15.98 -0.84
C GLU A 335 15.19 -16.38 0.00
N LYS A 336 15.69 -15.47 0.83
CA LYS A 336 16.74 -15.71 1.82
C LYS A 336 16.23 -16.23 3.16
N LYS A 337 14.97 -16.60 3.26
CA LYS A 337 14.31 -17.15 4.46
C LYS A 337 14.25 -16.19 5.66
N LEU A 338 14.40 -14.89 5.43
CA LEU A 338 14.44 -13.88 6.49
C LEU A 338 13.05 -13.35 6.87
N CYS A 339 12.11 -13.29 5.94
CA CYS A 339 10.74 -12.90 6.20
C CYS A 339 9.73 -13.83 5.51
N THR A 340 8.45 -13.65 5.85
CA THR A 340 7.32 -14.37 5.24
C THR A 340 6.99 -13.81 3.86
N TYR A 341 6.07 -14.44 3.14
CA TYR A 341 5.69 -14.07 1.77
C TYR A 341 5.24 -12.61 1.69
N PRO A 342 5.85 -11.80 0.80
CA PRO A 342 5.66 -10.35 0.84
C PRO A 342 4.37 -9.86 0.16
N ARG A 343 3.79 -10.62 -0.78
CA ARG A 343 2.62 -10.16 -1.54
C ARG A 343 1.34 -10.49 -0.78
N THR A 344 1.11 -9.82 0.33
CA THR A 344 -0.07 -9.95 1.18
C THR A 344 -0.72 -8.60 1.44
N ASP A 345 -2.04 -8.58 1.51
CA ASP A 345 -2.82 -7.42 1.96
C ASP A 345 -3.17 -7.51 3.47
N ALA A 346 -2.92 -8.67 4.12
CA ALA A 346 -3.17 -8.85 5.54
C ALA A 346 -2.14 -8.14 6.43
N ARG A 347 -2.62 -7.60 7.53
CA ARG A 347 -1.82 -6.87 8.55
C ARG A 347 -1.87 -7.53 9.92
N VAL A 348 -2.26 -8.80 9.96
CA VAL A 348 -2.48 -9.59 11.17
C VAL A 348 -1.82 -10.95 11.07
N LEU A 349 -1.63 -11.61 12.21
CA LEU A 349 -1.19 -12.99 12.31
C LEU A 349 -2.38 -13.93 12.19
N SER A 350 -2.14 -15.17 11.75
CA SER A 350 -3.11 -16.26 11.91
C SER A 350 -3.03 -16.86 13.31
N THR A 351 -4.11 -17.50 13.72
CA THR A 351 -4.16 -18.24 14.99
C THR A 351 -3.11 -19.35 15.03
N ALA A 352 -2.82 -20.00 13.91
CA ALA A 352 -1.79 -21.03 13.81
C ALA A 352 -0.39 -20.46 14.07
N VAL A 353 -0.03 -19.36 13.39
CA VAL A 353 1.27 -18.69 13.55
C VAL A 353 1.45 -18.11 14.95
N SER A 354 0.37 -17.56 15.53
CA SER A 354 0.44 -16.99 16.89
C SER A 354 0.85 -18.00 17.96
N LYS A 355 0.56 -19.30 17.78
CA LYS A 355 0.98 -20.37 18.70
C LYS A 355 2.48 -20.69 18.64
N GLU A 356 3.11 -20.43 17.51
CA GLU A 356 4.53 -20.70 17.28
C GLU A 356 5.41 -19.45 17.29
N ILE A 357 4.83 -18.28 17.56
CA ILE A 357 5.47 -16.98 17.42
C ILE A 357 6.73 -16.81 18.29
N GLU A 358 6.81 -17.56 19.39
CA GLU A 358 7.99 -17.60 20.26
C GLU A 358 9.25 -18.02 19.50
N LYS A 359 9.15 -18.94 18.55
CA LYS A 359 10.26 -19.38 17.69
C LYS A 359 10.85 -18.22 16.91
N ASN A 360 9.99 -17.38 16.32
CA ASN A 360 10.38 -16.21 15.55
C ASN A 360 11.14 -15.21 16.44
N ILE A 361 10.61 -14.94 17.63
CA ILE A 361 11.23 -14.03 18.61
C ILE A 361 12.60 -14.57 19.06
N ARG A 362 12.69 -15.85 19.45
CA ARG A 362 13.96 -16.51 19.83
C ARG A 362 14.99 -16.47 18.70
N GLY A 363 14.56 -16.72 17.47
CA GLY A 363 15.44 -16.64 16.31
C GLY A 363 16.03 -15.25 16.07
N LEU A 364 15.28 -14.19 16.41
CA LEU A 364 15.79 -12.81 16.33
C LEU A 364 16.81 -12.46 17.42
N SER A 365 16.86 -13.18 18.52
CA SER A 365 17.82 -12.94 19.61
C SER A 365 19.29 -13.16 19.18
N VAL A 366 19.52 -13.81 18.04
CA VAL A 366 20.87 -14.00 17.49
C VAL A 366 21.46 -12.73 16.86
N PHE A 367 20.63 -11.71 16.65
CA PHE A 367 21.04 -10.41 16.11
C PHE A 367 21.27 -9.43 17.27
N PRO A 368 22.51 -8.93 17.46
CA PRO A 368 22.84 -8.07 18.61
C PRO A 368 21.92 -6.84 18.76
N GLN A 369 21.49 -6.24 17.64
CA GLN A 369 20.64 -5.05 17.64
C GLN A 369 19.20 -5.33 18.12
N TYR A 370 18.74 -6.57 18.08
CA TYR A 370 17.39 -6.94 18.55
C TYR A 370 17.41 -7.70 19.88
N LEU A 371 18.59 -8.15 20.33
CA LEU A 371 18.73 -8.95 21.55
C LEU A 371 18.12 -8.31 22.81
N PRO A 372 18.30 -7.01 23.09
CA PRO A 372 17.69 -6.39 24.28
C PRO A 372 16.16 -6.52 24.26
N PHE A 373 15.55 -6.24 23.10
CA PHE A 373 14.10 -6.26 22.92
C PHE A 373 13.52 -7.68 22.98
N THR A 374 14.16 -8.61 22.31
CA THR A 374 13.71 -10.02 22.30
C THR A 374 13.83 -10.66 23.68
N LYS A 375 14.91 -10.35 24.43
CA LYS A 375 15.11 -10.80 25.79
C LYS A 375 13.97 -10.33 26.71
N GLU A 376 13.66 -9.04 26.68
CA GLU A 376 12.57 -8.45 27.45
C GLU A 376 11.20 -9.10 27.13
N ILE A 377 10.88 -9.30 25.83
CA ILE A 377 9.65 -9.96 25.39
C ILE A 377 9.55 -11.39 25.92
N LEU A 378 10.65 -12.15 25.83
CA LEU A 378 10.73 -13.56 26.27
C LEU A 378 10.61 -13.68 27.80
N GLU A 379 11.28 -12.82 28.56
CA GLU A 379 11.22 -12.81 30.03
C GLU A 379 9.80 -12.47 30.53
N ARG A 380 9.16 -11.45 29.93
CA ARG A 380 7.79 -11.06 30.26
C ARG A 380 6.73 -12.02 29.69
N LYS A 381 7.09 -12.89 28.77
CA LYS A 381 6.17 -13.78 28.02
C LYS A 381 5.00 -13.00 27.37
N SER A 382 5.26 -11.74 26.93
CA SER A 382 4.22 -10.87 26.41
C SER A 382 3.62 -11.36 25.08
N TYR A 383 4.25 -12.33 24.42
CA TYR A 383 3.76 -13.01 23.23
C TYR A 383 2.63 -14.03 23.52
N SER A 384 2.51 -14.54 24.75
CA SER A 384 1.61 -15.65 25.08
C SER A 384 0.12 -15.31 24.89
N GLY A 385 -0.25 -14.04 24.99
CA GLY A 385 -1.62 -13.57 24.84
C GLY A 385 -1.97 -13.02 23.44
N ILE A 386 -1.05 -13.05 22.47
CA ILE A 386 -1.20 -12.35 21.18
C ILE A 386 -2.41 -12.82 20.37
N ALA A 387 -2.77 -14.10 20.47
CA ALA A 387 -3.93 -14.68 19.78
C ALA A 387 -5.28 -14.02 20.15
N LYS A 388 -5.35 -13.38 21.32
CA LYS A 388 -6.57 -12.70 21.83
C LYS A 388 -6.59 -11.20 21.54
N THR A 389 -5.63 -10.69 20.78
CA THR A 389 -5.48 -9.26 20.49
C THR A 389 -5.90 -8.95 19.05
N LYS A 390 -6.04 -7.66 18.75
CA LYS A 390 -6.30 -7.17 17.37
C LYS A 390 -5.22 -7.53 16.35
N TYR A 391 -4.07 -8.07 16.78
CA TYR A 391 -2.95 -8.46 15.91
C TYR A 391 -3.07 -9.90 15.39
N CYS A 392 -4.09 -10.64 15.81
CA CYS A 392 -4.38 -11.99 15.33
C CYS A 392 -5.87 -12.09 14.97
N ASP A 393 -6.16 -12.35 13.67
CA ASP A 393 -7.54 -12.42 13.18
C ASP A 393 -7.60 -13.19 11.85
N ASP A 394 -7.96 -14.47 11.90
CA ASP A 394 -8.03 -15.32 10.71
C ASP A 394 -9.04 -14.83 9.66
N LYS A 395 -10.07 -14.05 10.06
CA LYS A 395 -11.07 -13.50 9.14
C LYS A 395 -10.54 -12.38 8.25
N LYS A 396 -9.41 -11.77 8.63
CA LYS A 396 -8.74 -10.71 7.86
C LYS A 396 -7.60 -11.23 6.99
N ILE A 397 -7.48 -12.53 6.87
CA ILE A 397 -6.47 -13.19 6.05
C ILE A 397 -7.20 -13.84 4.87
N THR A 398 -6.84 -13.49 3.66
CA THR A 398 -7.33 -14.13 2.43
C THR A 398 -6.41 -15.29 2.04
N ASP A 399 -5.17 -14.96 1.68
CA ASP A 399 -4.19 -15.92 1.19
C ASP A 399 -3.03 -16.11 2.16
N HIS A 400 -2.47 -15.00 2.68
CA HIS A 400 -1.30 -14.97 3.54
C HIS A 400 -1.51 -13.99 4.70
N TYR A 401 -0.93 -14.28 5.85
CA TYR A 401 -0.84 -13.35 6.97
C TYR A 401 0.22 -12.26 6.72
N ALA A 402 0.38 -11.34 7.65
CA ALA A 402 1.27 -10.19 7.54
C ALA A 402 2.75 -10.57 7.29
N ILE A 403 3.52 -9.61 6.76
CA ILE A 403 4.97 -9.74 6.59
C ILE A 403 5.63 -9.67 7.97
N ILE A 404 6.24 -10.79 8.38
CA ILE A 404 6.97 -10.90 9.65
C ILE A 404 8.34 -11.57 9.44
N PRO A 405 9.32 -11.36 10.34
CA PRO A 405 10.57 -12.10 10.29
C PRO A 405 10.32 -13.57 10.66
N THR A 406 11.01 -14.48 9.99
CA THR A 406 10.93 -15.92 10.27
C THR A 406 11.72 -16.34 11.51
N GLY A 407 12.64 -15.51 11.97
CA GLY A 407 13.63 -15.87 13.00
C GLY A 407 14.78 -16.76 12.48
N GLN A 408 14.82 -17.02 11.17
CA GLN A 408 15.86 -17.80 10.50
C GLN A 408 16.76 -16.91 9.62
N GLY A 409 17.69 -17.50 8.88
CA GLY A 409 18.47 -16.81 7.86
C GLY A 409 19.63 -15.97 8.36
N ARG A 410 20.17 -16.21 9.57
CA ARG A 410 21.32 -15.46 10.11
C ARG A 410 22.54 -15.43 9.19
N SER A 411 22.87 -16.53 8.55
CA SER A 411 24.00 -16.62 7.62
C SER A 411 23.78 -15.74 6.39
N GLN A 412 22.55 -15.70 5.89
CA GLN A 412 22.16 -14.90 4.73
C GLN A 412 22.09 -13.41 5.06
N TYR A 413 21.76 -13.02 6.30
CA TYR A 413 21.72 -11.63 6.74
C TYR A 413 23.07 -10.90 6.55
N ASN A 414 24.19 -11.59 6.80
CA ASN A 414 25.51 -11.00 6.65
C ASN A 414 25.83 -10.62 5.20
N SER A 415 25.26 -11.33 4.22
CA SER A 415 25.40 -11.06 2.79
C SER A 415 24.48 -9.98 2.25
N LEU A 416 23.59 -9.42 3.09
CA LEU A 416 22.66 -8.38 2.67
C LEU A 416 23.34 -7.04 2.42
N GLY A 417 22.89 -6.34 1.38
CA GLY A 417 23.23 -4.94 1.17
C GLY A 417 22.57 -4.01 2.21
N THR A 418 23.03 -2.76 2.26
CA THR A 418 22.59 -1.78 3.26
C THR A 418 21.07 -1.54 3.20
N LEU A 419 20.49 -1.39 2.02
CA LEU A 419 19.04 -1.17 1.87
C LEU A 419 18.22 -2.39 2.30
N GLN A 420 18.67 -3.59 1.96
CA GLN A 420 18.02 -4.84 2.41
C GLN A 420 18.00 -4.95 3.93
N LYS A 421 19.12 -4.60 4.60
CA LYS A 421 19.20 -4.58 6.06
C LYS A 421 18.24 -3.56 6.68
N LYS A 422 18.09 -2.37 6.07
CA LYS A 422 17.13 -1.36 6.54
C LYS A 422 15.68 -1.83 6.37
N VAL A 423 15.32 -2.43 5.24
CA VAL A 423 13.99 -2.97 5.02
C VAL A 423 13.69 -4.11 6.00
N PHE A 424 14.66 -4.99 6.25
CA PHE A 424 14.53 -6.04 7.25
C PHE A 424 14.37 -5.46 8.67
N ASP A 425 15.10 -4.40 9.02
CA ASP A 425 14.98 -3.72 10.32
C ASP A 425 13.56 -3.14 10.51
N PHE A 426 12.95 -2.55 9.49
CA PHE A 426 11.55 -2.09 9.55
C PHE A 426 10.60 -3.24 9.86
N ILE A 427 10.74 -4.37 9.16
CA ILE A 427 9.89 -5.56 9.37
C ILE A 427 10.07 -6.07 10.81
N VAL A 428 11.31 -6.19 11.30
CA VAL A 428 11.58 -6.69 12.64
C VAL A 428 11.04 -5.77 13.72
N ARG A 429 11.30 -4.45 13.64
CA ARG A 429 10.82 -3.49 14.64
C ARG A 429 9.29 -3.42 14.67
N ARG A 430 8.63 -3.43 13.52
CA ARG A 430 7.17 -3.49 13.44
C ARG A 430 6.63 -4.78 14.06
N PHE A 431 7.27 -5.91 13.82
CA PHE A 431 6.92 -7.19 14.41
C PHE A 431 7.11 -7.20 15.93
N LEU A 432 8.24 -6.74 16.42
CA LEU A 432 8.50 -6.71 17.87
C LEU A 432 7.58 -5.73 18.61
N SER A 433 7.14 -4.65 17.93
CA SER A 433 6.31 -3.61 18.55
C SER A 433 4.98 -4.15 19.11
N ILE A 434 4.37 -5.16 18.48
CA ILE A 434 3.06 -5.68 18.92
C ILE A 434 3.13 -6.44 20.26
N PHE A 435 4.34 -6.79 20.73
CA PHE A 435 4.59 -7.46 22.02
C PHE A 435 4.93 -6.47 23.13
N TYR A 436 5.02 -5.18 22.83
CA TYR A 436 5.26 -4.12 23.78
C TYR A 436 3.95 -3.46 24.22
N PRO A 437 3.93 -2.85 25.43
CA PRO A 437 2.77 -2.05 25.86
C PRO A 437 2.58 -0.83 24.95
N SER A 438 1.40 -0.30 24.96
CA SER A 438 1.07 0.95 24.27
C SER A 438 1.87 2.12 24.82
N ALA A 439 2.16 3.12 23.99
CA ALA A 439 2.68 4.39 24.45
C ALA A 439 1.58 5.16 25.18
N GLU A 440 1.92 5.75 26.33
CA GLU A 440 1.00 6.54 27.15
C GLU A 440 1.44 8.00 27.15
N TYR A 441 0.50 8.87 26.81
CA TYR A 441 0.69 10.31 26.84
C TYR A 441 -0.25 10.94 27.86
N LYS A 442 0.22 12.00 28.48
CA LYS A 442 -0.65 12.98 29.14
C LYS A 442 -0.93 14.13 28.20
N LYS A 443 -2.20 14.37 27.91
CA LYS A 443 -2.67 15.53 27.16
C LYS A 443 -3.27 16.55 28.13
N TYR A 444 -2.72 17.74 28.11
CA TYR A 444 -3.20 18.89 28.84
C TYR A 444 -3.92 19.81 27.87
N ASN A 445 -5.16 20.19 28.18
CA ASN A 445 -5.90 21.22 27.45
C ASN A 445 -6.26 22.32 28.45
N LEU A 446 -5.87 23.53 28.15
CA LEU A 446 -6.11 24.71 28.96
C LEU A 446 -6.93 25.71 28.18
N SER A 447 -7.98 26.25 28.80
CA SER A 447 -8.72 27.43 28.34
C SER A 447 -8.64 28.53 29.39
N ILE A 448 -8.37 29.75 28.92
CA ILE A 448 -8.30 30.97 29.74
C ILE A 448 -9.27 32.00 29.17
N ALA A 449 -10.15 32.55 30.00
CA ALA A 449 -10.99 33.66 29.60
C ALA A 449 -10.37 35.00 30.04
N VAL A 450 -10.27 35.94 29.09
CA VAL A 450 -9.89 37.33 29.31
C VAL A 450 -10.94 38.22 28.63
N LEU A 451 -11.60 39.10 29.34
CA LEU A 451 -12.69 39.95 28.81
C LEU A 451 -13.78 39.16 28.07
N GLU A 452 -14.14 37.98 28.60
CA GLU A 452 -15.10 37.04 28.01
C GLU A 452 -14.58 36.31 26.73
N GLU A 453 -13.39 36.62 26.23
CA GLU A 453 -12.77 35.97 25.07
C GLU A 453 -11.86 34.83 25.51
N GLU A 454 -11.77 33.74 24.69
CA GLU A 454 -11.11 32.50 25.08
C GLU A 454 -9.74 32.31 24.40
N PHE A 455 -8.75 32.00 25.23
CA PHE A 455 -7.42 31.56 24.79
C PHE A 455 -7.19 30.11 25.13
N PHE A 456 -6.64 29.36 24.22
CA PHE A 456 -6.44 27.90 24.31
C PHE A 456 -4.99 27.51 24.18
N ALA A 457 -4.56 26.55 24.98
CA ALA A 457 -3.28 25.88 24.83
C ALA A 457 -3.43 24.37 25.02
N SER A 458 -2.64 23.59 24.27
CA SER A 458 -2.61 22.14 24.41
C SER A 458 -1.16 21.66 24.41
N GLU A 459 -0.85 20.75 25.34
CA GLU A 459 0.46 20.07 25.40
C GLU A 459 0.24 18.57 25.50
N LYS A 460 1.06 17.81 24.78
CA LYS A 460 1.06 16.35 24.82
C LYS A 460 2.44 15.87 25.26
N GLN A 461 2.52 15.30 26.45
CA GLN A 461 3.74 14.80 27.03
C GLN A 461 3.76 13.26 26.99
N LEU A 462 4.85 12.68 26.49
CA LEU A 462 5.08 11.23 26.54
C LEU A 462 5.40 10.82 27.99
N GLU A 463 4.54 9.97 28.59
CA GLU A 463 4.69 9.48 29.96
C GLU A 463 5.40 8.12 29.99
N LYS A 464 4.97 7.22 29.09
CA LYS A 464 5.56 5.92 28.95
C LYS A 464 5.78 5.62 27.44
N PRO A 465 7.03 5.40 27.04
CA PRO A 465 7.33 5.18 25.62
C PRO A 465 6.71 3.89 25.06
N GLY A 466 6.53 2.85 25.88
CA GLY A 466 5.97 1.58 25.41
C GLY A 466 6.73 1.05 24.19
N TYR A 467 6.00 0.72 23.12
CA TYR A 467 6.59 0.22 21.88
C TYR A 467 7.47 1.25 21.14
N LEU A 468 7.37 2.55 21.43
CA LEU A 468 8.15 3.59 20.77
C LEU A 468 9.65 3.46 21.05
N GLN A 469 10.04 2.84 22.18
CA GLN A 469 11.45 2.58 22.47
C GLN A 469 12.18 1.75 21.38
N LEU A 470 11.43 0.98 20.57
CA LEU A 470 11.96 0.28 19.41
C LEU A 470 12.43 1.22 18.30
N TYR A 471 11.97 2.47 18.31
CA TYR A 471 12.18 3.49 17.30
C TYR A 471 12.95 4.73 17.80
N GLU A 472 13.54 4.69 19.00
CA GLU A 472 14.17 5.87 19.66
C GLU A 472 15.12 6.65 18.77
N LYS A 473 15.94 5.97 17.95
CA LYS A 473 16.86 6.66 17.02
C LYS A 473 16.16 7.41 15.88
N SER A 474 14.93 7.07 15.56
CA SER A 474 14.13 7.79 14.56
C SER A 474 13.34 8.94 15.17
N ILE A 475 12.92 8.81 16.43
CA ILE A 475 12.19 9.86 17.16
C ILE A 475 13.07 11.09 17.39
N GLU A 476 14.33 10.92 17.81
CA GLU A 476 15.28 12.02 17.96
C GLU A 476 15.53 12.80 16.66
N LYS A 477 15.35 12.16 15.52
CA LYS A 477 15.49 12.77 14.19
C LYS A 477 14.22 13.48 13.74
N GLU A 478 13.05 12.91 14.02
CA GLU A 478 11.74 13.52 13.72
C GLU A 478 11.49 14.76 14.59
N GLU A 479 11.88 14.74 15.86
CA GLU A 479 11.83 15.90 16.75
C GLU A 479 12.75 17.05 16.30
N LYS A 480 13.89 16.71 15.66
CA LYS A 480 14.84 17.70 15.12
C LYS A 480 14.45 18.23 13.72
N GLU A 481 13.69 17.47 12.95
CA GLU A 481 13.32 17.81 11.57
C GLU A 481 11.88 18.36 11.44
N GLY A 482 11.08 18.43 12.52
CA GLY A 482 9.75 19.03 12.54
C GLY A 482 8.72 18.33 11.65
N ASN A 483 8.90 17.03 11.38
CA ASN A 483 8.01 16.26 10.50
C ASN A 483 6.97 15.46 11.29
N SER A 484 5.91 16.10 11.77
CA SER A 484 4.72 15.40 12.24
C SER A 484 3.68 15.24 11.12
N GLU A 485 3.00 14.09 11.09
CA GLU A 485 2.01 13.76 10.05
C GLU A 485 0.70 14.57 10.16
N ASN A 486 0.51 15.33 11.26
CA ASN A 486 -0.65 16.19 11.49
C ASN A 486 -0.19 17.62 11.73
N GLU A 487 -0.17 18.44 10.70
CA GLU A 487 0.14 19.88 10.78
C GLU A 487 -0.82 20.62 11.74
N GLU A 488 -2.06 20.15 11.91
CA GLU A 488 -3.02 20.74 12.85
C GLU A 488 -2.65 20.54 14.34
N ASP A 489 -1.89 19.49 14.67
CA ASP A 489 -1.45 19.21 16.04
C ASP A 489 -0.11 19.88 16.39
N GLU A 490 0.72 20.27 15.43
CA GLU A 490 2.01 20.92 15.68
C GLU A 490 1.90 22.41 15.95
N GLU A 491 1.00 23.11 15.27
CA GLU A 491 0.86 24.56 15.40
C GLU A 491 0.41 25.01 16.82
N ASN A 492 -0.15 24.11 17.62
CA ASN A 492 -0.70 24.40 18.95
C ASN A 492 0.11 23.83 20.13
N ARG A 493 1.35 23.40 19.89
CA ARG A 493 2.22 22.87 20.95
C ARG A 493 2.88 23.99 21.73
N VAL A 494 2.41 24.17 22.96
CA VAL A 494 3.07 25.03 23.95
C VAL A 494 3.86 24.12 24.91
N SER A 495 5.16 24.36 25.04
CA SER A 495 5.98 23.70 26.05
C SER A 495 5.80 24.42 27.39
N GLY A 496 5.53 23.65 28.45
CA GLY A 496 5.51 24.20 29.81
C GLY A 496 4.22 24.00 30.61
N LEU A 497 3.12 23.53 29.99
CA LEU A 497 1.85 23.24 30.72
C LEU A 497 2.02 22.13 31.76
N SER A 498 2.89 21.15 31.48
CA SER A 498 3.21 20.08 32.43
C SER A 498 3.95 20.54 33.69
N GLY A 499 4.69 21.65 33.61
CA GLY A 499 5.41 22.27 34.72
C GLY A 499 4.54 23.16 35.64
N LEU A 500 3.30 23.45 35.24
CA LEU A 500 2.39 24.32 35.98
C LEU A 500 1.63 23.54 37.08
N SER A 501 2.35 23.09 38.09
CA SER A 501 1.77 22.41 39.23
C SER A 501 0.97 23.43 40.07
N GLY A 502 -0.28 23.06 40.41
CA GLY A 502 -1.14 23.92 41.28
C GLY A 502 -2.24 24.70 40.56
N LEU A 503 -2.23 24.80 39.23
CA LEU A 503 -3.32 25.41 38.49
C LEU A 503 -4.58 24.53 38.49
N LYS A 504 -5.71 25.20 38.64
CA LYS A 504 -7.06 24.60 38.61
C LYS A 504 -8.05 25.55 37.95
N LYS A 505 -9.20 25.04 37.57
CA LYS A 505 -10.32 25.89 37.15
C LYS A 505 -10.59 26.98 38.20
N GLY A 506 -10.75 28.21 37.75
CA GLY A 506 -10.95 29.40 38.61
C GLY A 506 -9.64 30.06 39.06
N SER A 507 -8.47 29.52 38.75
CA SER A 507 -7.19 30.21 39.05
C SER A 507 -7.07 31.48 38.21
N LYS A 508 -6.56 32.55 38.82
CA LYS A 508 -6.23 33.81 38.16
C LYS A 508 -4.88 33.67 37.44
N VAL A 509 -4.81 34.25 36.26
CA VAL A 509 -3.61 34.39 35.43
C VAL A 509 -3.59 35.80 34.84
N TYR A 510 -2.45 36.24 34.33
CA TYR A 510 -2.30 37.59 33.80
C TYR A 510 -1.83 37.52 32.36
N LEU A 511 -2.60 38.10 31.43
CA LEU A 511 -2.20 38.33 30.06
C LEU A 511 -1.19 39.47 30.03
N MET A 512 0.05 39.14 29.70
CA MET A 512 1.18 40.09 29.75
C MET A 512 1.38 40.79 28.41
N ASN A 513 1.03 40.16 27.32
CA ASN A 513 1.19 40.67 25.99
C ASN A 513 0.32 39.86 25.02
N THR A 514 0.05 40.44 23.84
CA THR A 514 -0.51 39.73 22.69
C THR A 514 0.29 39.98 21.42
N ALA A 515 0.38 38.97 20.55
CA ALA A 515 1.05 39.07 19.27
C ALA A 515 0.16 38.51 18.15
N LEU A 516 0.20 39.13 16.98
CA LEU A 516 -0.44 38.62 15.79
C LEU A 516 0.55 37.76 15.01
N LYS A 517 0.12 36.56 14.63
CA LYS A 517 0.88 35.65 13.76
C LYS A 517 0.09 35.42 12.48
N GLU A 518 0.68 35.78 11.34
CA GLU A 518 0.09 35.47 10.05
C GLU A 518 0.21 33.98 9.76
N GLY A 519 -0.87 33.38 9.28
CA GLY A 519 -0.96 32.03 8.77
C GLY A 519 -1.56 32.01 7.37
N GLU A 520 -1.27 31.00 6.58
CA GLU A 520 -1.86 30.75 5.29
C GLU A 520 -2.38 29.32 5.22
N THR A 521 -3.51 29.14 4.53
CA THR A 521 -3.97 27.80 4.18
C THR A 521 -3.04 27.17 3.12
N THR A 522 -2.83 25.86 3.19
CA THR A 522 -1.98 25.11 2.28
C THR A 522 -2.81 24.21 1.35
N PRO A 523 -2.38 24.02 0.08
CA PRO A 523 -3.06 23.09 -0.80
C PRO A 523 -2.89 21.64 -0.32
N PRO A 524 -3.76 20.72 -0.77
CA PRO A 524 -3.58 19.30 -0.46
C PRO A 524 -2.22 18.81 -0.97
N LYS A 525 -1.58 17.93 -0.19
CA LYS A 525 -0.26 17.38 -0.54
C LYS A 525 -0.36 16.49 -1.79
N ARG A 526 0.64 16.56 -2.67
CA ARG A 526 0.77 15.61 -3.78
C ARG A 526 0.93 14.19 -3.24
N TYR A 527 0.45 13.22 -4.00
CA TYR A 527 0.76 11.83 -3.68
C TYR A 527 2.27 11.59 -3.80
N THR A 528 2.82 10.84 -2.86
CA THR A 528 4.09 10.15 -3.05
C THR A 528 3.83 8.76 -3.66
N SER A 529 4.86 8.11 -4.19
CA SER A 529 4.72 6.73 -4.68
C SER A 529 4.15 5.80 -3.62
N GLY A 530 4.57 5.95 -2.35
CA GLY A 530 4.05 5.17 -1.22
C GLY A 530 2.60 5.50 -0.86
N THR A 531 2.25 6.79 -0.72
CA THR A 531 0.86 7.17 -0.40
C THR A 531 -0.11 6.84 -1.53
N MET A 532 0.35 6.80 -2.79
CA MET A 532 -0.46 6.34 -3.92
C MET A 532 -0.77 4.84 -3.81
N ILE A 533 0.20 4.01 -3.42
CA ILE A 533 -0.04 2.59 -3.15
C ILE A 533 -1.11 2.41 -2.06
N LEU A 534 -1.03 3.18 -0.96
CA LEU A 534 -2.05 3.14 0.10
C LEU A 534 -3.42 3.64 -0.41
N ALA A 535 -3.45 4.66 -1.25
CA ALA A 535 -4.70 5.14 -1.86
C ALA A 535 -5.33 4.08 -2.76
N MET A 536 -4.53 3.34 -3.53
CA MET A 536 -5.00 2.20 -4.33
C MET A 536 -5.57 1.09 -3.46
N GLU A 537 -4.89 0.71 -2.38
CA GLU A 537 -5.36 -0.30 -1.43
C GLU A 537 -6.65 0.11 -0.72
N ASN A 538 -6.76 1.39 -0.37
CA ASN A 538 -7.91 1.95 0.34
C ASN A 538 -8.92 2.64 -0.58
N ALA A 539 -8.95 2.33 -1.87
CA ALA A 539 -9.81 3.00 -2.84
C ALA A 539 -11.30 2.98 -2.45
N GLY A 540 -11.74 1.97 -1.71
CA GLY A 540 -13.07 1.91 -1.13
C GLY A 540 -13.42 3.11 -0.24
N LYS A 541 -12.44 3.72 0.44
CA LYS A 541 -12.66 4.91 1.27
C LYS A 541 -12.92 6.18 0.46
N LEU A 542 -12.56 6.19 -0.82
CA LEU A 542 -12.77 7.31 -1.74
C LEU A 542 -14.19 7.31 -2.34
N ILE A 543 -15.00 6.31 -2.05
CA ILE A 543 -16.32 6.14 -2.61
C ILE A 543 -17.33 6.76 -1.65
N GLU A 544 -18.08 7.74 -2.15
CA GLU A 544 -19.11 8.46 -1.38
C GLU A 544 -20.32 7.58 -1.08
N ASP A 545 -20.73 6.73 -2.04
CA ASP A 545 -21.86 5.80 -1.89
C ASP A 545 -21.53 4.70 -0.88
N GLU A 546 -22.25 4.69 0.24
CA GLU A 546 -22.02 3.78 1.35
C GLU A 546 -22.30 2.31 0.97
N SER A 547 -23.29 2.05 0.12
CA SER A 547 -23.65 0.70 -0.33
C SER A 547 -22.54 0.10 -1.22
N LEU A 548 -22.01 0.90 -2.14
CA LEU A 548 -20.89 0.52 -2.99
C LEU A 548 -19.59 0.41 -2.17
N ARG A 549 -19.38 1.29 -1.19
CA ARG A 549 -18.24 1.23 -0.27
C ARG A 549 -18.19 -0.09 0.49
N GLU A 550 -19.31 -0.54 1.04
CA GLU A 550 -19.40 -1.83 1.73
C GLU A 550 -19.16 -3.02 0.79
N GLN A 551 -19.68 -2.96 -0.46
CA GLN A 551 -19.47 -4.02 -1.45
C GLN A 551 -18.01 -4.24 -1.83
N ILE A 552 -17.20 -3.16 -1.86
CA ILE A 552 -15.79 -3.20 -2.26
C ILE A 552 -14.81 -3.04 -1.10
N LYS A 553 -15.32 -3.07 0.13
CA LYS A 553 -14.50 -3.01 1.35
C LYS A 553 -13.45 -4.11 1.33
N GLY A 554 -12.18 -3.70 1.38
CA GLY A 554 -11.03 -4.62 1.32
C GLY A 554 -10.61 -5.07 -0.08
N SER A 555 -11.30 -4.62 -1.16
CA SER A 555 -10.91 -5.00 -2.53
C SER A 555 -9.83 -4.08 -3.12
N GLY A 556 -9.90 -2.76 -2.87
CA GLY A 556 -8.96 -1.79 -3.44
C GLY A 556 -8.93 -1.78 -4.98
N ILE A 557 -7.97 -1.07 -5.56
CA ILE A 557 -7.66 -1.11 -7.00
C ILE A 557 -6.28 -1.72 -7.24
N GLY A 558 -6.21 -2.72 -8.10
CA GLY A 558 -5.03 -3.57 -8.26
C GLY A 558 -4.82 -4.49 -7.05
N THR A 559 -3.94 -5.48 -7.19
CA THR A 559 -3.52 -6.38 -6.10
C THR A 559 -2.18 -5.94 -5.54
N SER A 560 -1.81 -6.45 -4.36
CA SER A 560 -0.47 -6.28 -3.77
C SER A 560 0.66 -6.58 -4.78
N ALA A 561 0.48 -7.60 -5.62
CA ALA A 561 1.46 -7.98 -6.65
C ALA A 561 1.60 -6.95 -7.79
N THR A 562 0.56 -6.19 -8.13
CA THR A 562 0.50 -5.38 -9.38
C THR A 562 0.58 -3.87 -9.16
N ARG A 563 0.24 -3.36 -7.98
CA ARG A 563 0.17 -1.90 -7.71
C ARG A 563 1.48 -1.18 -8.05
N ALA A 564 2.61 -1.71 -7.60
CA ALA A 564 3.93 -1.11 -7.90
C ALA A 564 4.23 -1.07 -9.40
N GLY A 565 3.98 -2.18 -10.11
CA GLY A 565 4.17 -2.27 -11.56
C GLY A 565 3.30 -1.29 -12.35
N ILE A 566 2.11 -0.93 -11.86
CA ILE A 566 1.25 0.09 -12.47
C ILE A 566 1.91 1.46 -12.42
N LEU A 567 2.48 1.87 -11.29
CA LEU A 567 3.20 3.15 -11.19
C LEU A 567 4.41 3.18 -12.12
N THR A 568 5.20 2.10 -12.15
CA THR A 568 6.33 1.96 -13.08
C THR A 568 5.88 2.05 -14.55
N LYS A 569 4.73 1.46 -14.89
CA LYS A 569 4.17 1.52 -16.25
C LYS A 569 3.69 2.91 -16.62
N LEU A 570 3.08 3.65 -15.69
CA LEU A 570 2.69 5.05 -15.89
C LEU A 570 3.91 5.94 -16.13
N GLU A 571 4.99 5.75 -15.38
CA GLU A 571 6.25 6.47 -15.55
C GLU A 571 6.91 6.14 -16.91
N LYS A 572 7.02 4.85 -17.27
CA LYS A 572 7.57 4.40 -18.57
C LYS A 572 6.78 4.92 -19.77
N ASN A 573 5.48 5.06 -19.64
CA ASN A 573 4.61 5.63 -20.68
C ASN A 573 4.67 7.17 -20.69
N GLU A 574 5.49 7.80 -19.86
CA GLU A 574 5.60 9.26 -19.73
C GLU A 574 4.28 9.94 -19.32
N TYR A 575 3.38 9.22 -18.63
CA TYR A 575 2.10 9.79 -18.17
C TYR A 575 2.23 10.53 -16.85
N ILE A 576 3.20 10.12 -16.04
CA ILE A 576 3.55 10.76 -14.76
C ILE A 576 5.04 10.98 -14.66
N CYS A 577 5.42 11.92 -13.81
CA CYS A 577 6.80 12.17 -13.39
C CYS A 577 6.95 11.78 -11.92
N LEU A 578 8.04 11.09 -11.61
CA LEU A 578 8.43 10.72 -10.25
C LEU A 578 9.66 11.55 -9.82
N ASP A 579 9.50 12.36 -8.79
CA ASP A 579 10.65 12.99 -8.13
C ASP A 579 11.33 11.96 -7.22
N LYS A 580 12.53 11.52 -7.61
CA LYS A 580 13.28 10.49 -6.88
C LYS A 580 13.76 10.93 -5.49
N LYS A 581 13.87 12.24 -5.22
CA LYS A 581 14.35 12.76 -3.93
C LYS A 581 13.31 12.63 -2.83
N ASN A 582 12.06 12.95 -3.15
CA ASN A 582 10.96 12.98 -2.19
C ASN A 582 9.85 11.97 -2.53
N GLN A 583 10.01 11.20 -3.61
CA GLN A 583 9.05 10.22 -4.11
C GLN A 583 7.70 10.82 -4.52
N GLN A 584 7.61 12.14 -4.77
CA GLN A 584 6.36 12.77 -5.19
C GLN A 584 6.03 12.46 -6.64
N LEU A 585 4.72 12.28 -6.88
CA LEU A 585 4.12 12.02 -8.18
C LEU A 585 3.44 13.29 -8.70
N SER A 586 3.67 13.60 -9.96
CA SER A 586 2.92 14.63 -10.69
C SER A 586 2.54 14.13 -12.08
N PRO A 587 1.41 14.57 -12.64
CA PRO A 587 1.07 14.22 -14.01
C PRO A 587 1.98 14.94 -14.99
N SER A 588 2.28 14.30 -16.13
CA SER A 588 2.85 14.97 -17.28
C SER A 588 1.75 15.63 -18.11
N LEU A 589 2.12 16.54 -19.02
CA LEU A 589 1.16 17.11 -19.98
C LEU A 589 0.46 16.03 -20.83
N LEU A 590 1.20 14.97 -21.18
CA LEU A 590 0.63 13.81 -21.88
C LEU A 590 -0.41 13.11 -21.02
N GLY A 591 -0.11 12.84 -19.74
CA GLY A 591 -1.04 12.21 -18.81
C GLY A 591 -2.33 13.02 -18.61
N GLU A 592 -2.22 14.33 -18.43
CA GLU A 592 -3.40 15.22 -18.30
C GLU A 592 -4.30 15.17 -19.55
N LYS A 593 -3.69 15.20 -20.75
CA LYS A 593 -4.44 15.11 -22.01
C LYS A 593 -5.12 13.75 -22.16
N ILE A 594 -4.47 12.65 -21.76
CA ILE A 594 -5.06 11.31 -21.79
C ILE A 594 -6.27 11.23 -20.84
N VAL A 595 -6.17 11.74 -19.62
CA VAL A 595 -7.31 11.78 -18.70
C VAL A 595 -8.46 12.59 -19.29
N ARG A 596 -8.20 13.73 -19.93
CA ARG A 596 -9.22 14.52 -20.62
C ARG A 596 -9.89 13.77 -21.77
N ILE A 597 -9.11 13.04 -22.58
CA ILE A 597 -9.64 12.17 -23.64
C ILE A 597 -10.56 11.10 -23.05
N LEU A 598 -10.09 10.41 -22.01
CA LEU A 598 -10.88 9.36 -21.34
C LEU A 598 -12.15 9.92 -20.68
N TRP A 599 -12.08 11.10 -20.09
CA TRP A 599 -13.25 11.77 -19.50
C TRP A 599 -14.37 11.97 -20.51
N ASN A 600 -14.02 12.37 -21.74
CA ASN A 600 -14.98 12.60 -22.81
C ASN A 600 -15.41 11.33 -23.55
N SER A 601 -14.63 10.24 -23.49
CA SER A 601 -14.86 9.01 -24.26
C SER A 601 -15.31 7.83 -23.39
N ILE A 602 -14.47 7.40 -22.43
CA ILE A 602 -14.71 6.23 -21.56
C ILE A 602 -14.51 6.64 -20.10
N PRO A 603 -15.34 7.54 -19.53
CA PRO A 603 -15.15 8.07 -18.17
C PRO A 603 -15.16 6.98 -17.09
N SER A 604 -15.79 5.85 -17.34
CA SER A 604 -15.82 4.72 -16.41
C SER A 604 -14.45 4.16 -16.08
N LEU A 605 -13.46 4.26 -16.98
CA LEU A 605 -12.08 3.85 -16.72
C LEU A 605 -11.34 4.74 -15.70
N LEU A 606 -11.88 5.94 -15.46
CA LEU A 606 -11.30 6.89 -14.49
C LEU A 606 -11.88 6.70 -13.09
N ASN A 607 -12.91 5.86 -12.95
CA ASN A 607 -13.66 5.71 -11.71
C ASN A 607 -13.13 4.57 -10.84
N PRO A 608 -12.62 4.86 -9.61
CA PRO A 608 -12.15 3.83 -8.68
C PRO A 608 -13.22 2.81 -8.30
N THR A 609 -14.48 3.23 -8.22
CA THR A 609 -15.63 2.37 -7.89
C THR A 609 -15.79 1.26 -8.92
N LEU A 610 -15.76 1.61 -10.21
CA LEU A 610 -15.90 0.62 -11.28
C LEU A 610 -14.72 -0.37 -11.24
N THR A 611 -13.49 0.14 -11.08
CA THR A 611 -12.29 -0.69 -11.03
C THR A 611 -12.35 -1.66 -9.86
N ALA A 612 -12.77 -1.19 -8.68
CA ALA A 612 -12.91 -2.04 -7.50
C ALA A 612 -14.08 -3.05 -7.65
N SER A 613 -15.16 -2.70 -8.35
CA SER A 613 -16.27 -3.62 -8.60
C SER A 613 -15.88 -4.79 -9.52
N TRP A 614 -14.97 -4.59 -10.48
CA TRP A 614 -14.39 -5.68 -11.28
C TRP A 614 -13.57 -6.64 -10.42
N GLU A 615 -12.69 -6.12 -9.56
CA GLU A 615 -11.93 -6.97 -8.61
C GLU A 615 -12.87 -7.76 -7.68
N LYS A 616 -13.96 -7.15 -7.24
CA LYS A 616 -14.99 -7.84 -6.45
C LYS A 616 -15.70 -8.93 -7.24
N GLY A 617 -15.95 -8.69 -8.52
CA GLY A 617 -16.48 -9.71 -9.44
C GLY A 617 -15.56 -10.94 -9.51
N LEU A 618 -14.24 -10.74 -9.63
CA LEU A 618 -13.27 -11.84 -9.60
C LEU A 618 -13.30 -12.60 -8.27
N SER A 619 -13.43 -11.89 -7.14
CA SER A 619 -13.59 -12.55 -5.82
C SER A 619 -14.88 -13.38 -5.75
N TYR A 620 -15.98 -12.93 -6.35
CA TYR A 620 -17.21 -13.70 -6.42
C TYR A 620 -17.10 -14.97 -7.28
N VAL A 621 -16.31 -14.94 -8.36
CA VAL A 621 -15.99 -16.16 -9.14
C VAL A 621 -15.18 -17.14 -8.27
N GLU A 622 -14.18 -16.65 -7.57
CA GLU A 622 -13.32 -17.43 -6.69
C GLU A 622 -14.12 -18.09 -5.54
N GLU A 623 -15.08 -17.36 -4.98
CA GLU A 623 -16.01 -17.87 -3.98
C GLU A 623 -17.10 -18.80 -4.59
N GLY A 624 -17.25 -18.81 -5.92
CA GLY A 624 -18.28 -19.56 -6.66
C GLY A 624 -19.67 -18.97 -6.52
N LYS A 625 -19.78 -17.65 -6.29
CA LYS A 625 -21.05 -16.90 -6.24
C LYS A 625 -21.56 -16.50 -7.61
N ILE A 626 -20.65 -16.37 -8.59
CA ILE A 626 -20.97 -16.13 -10.00
C ILE A 626 -20.15 -17.08 -10.88
N GLU A 627 -20.73 -17.43 -12.02
CA GLU A 627 -20.09 -18.32 -12.99
C GLU A 627 -19.14 -17.54 -13.93
N GLU A 628 -18.11 -18.25 -14.47
CA GLU A 628 -17.18 -17.69 -15.45
C GLU A 628 -17.90 -17.04 -16.62
N LYS A 629 -18.93 -17.69 -17.16
CA LYS A 629 -19.68 -17.20 -18.29
C LYS A 629 -20.36 -15.87 -18.00
N GLU A 630 -21.01 -15.73 -16.85
CA GLU A 630 -21.66 -14.49 -16.43
C GLU A 630 -20.67 -13.32 -16.35
N TYR A 631 -19.48 -13.58 -15.82
CA TYR A 631 -18.41 -12.58 -15.76
C TYR A 631 -17.94 -12.17 -17.17
N MET A 632 -17.70 -13.16 -18.05
CA MET A 632 -17.27 -12.91 -19.43
C MET A 632 -18.32 -12.16 -20.24
N ASP A 633 -19.59 -12.53 -20.15
CA ASP A 633 -20.67 -11.84 -20.87
C ASP A 633 -20.72 -10.35 -20.49
N LYS A 634 -20.60 -10.03 -19.20
CA LYS A 634 -20.52 -8.63 -18.72
C LYS A 634 -19.27 -7.89 -19.23
N LEU A 635 -18.14 -8.57 -19.26
CA LEU A 635 -16.87 -8.01 -19.73
C LEU A 635 -16.92 -7.70 -21.22
N GLU A 636 -17.38 -8.65 -22.04
CA GLU A 636 -17.51 -8.47 -23.49
C GLU A 636 -18.49 -7.36 -23.86
N ASP A 637 -19.65 -7.31 -23.19
CA ASP A 637 -20.63 -6.24 -23.37
C ASP A 637 -20.05 -4.87 -23.01
N PHE A 638 -19.32 -4.77 -21.90
CA PHE A 638 -18.64 -3.54 -21.50
C PHE A 638 -17.61 -3.08 -22.53
N VAL A 639 -16.79 -4.01 -23.02
CA VAL A 639 -15.77 -3.72 -24.04
C VAL A 639 -16.41 -3.30 -25.36
N ARG A 640 -17.42 -4.01 -25.81
CA ARG A 640 -18.17 -3.71 -27.04
C ARG A 640 -18.81 -2.32 -27.00
N LYS A 641 -19.62 -2.04 -26.00
CA LYS A 641 -20.32 -0.75 -25.84
C LYS A 641 -19.36 0.44 -25.82
N ASN A 642 -18.28 0.35 -25.05
CA ASN A 642 -17.33 1.46 -24.93
C ASN A 642 -16.47 1.64 -26.19
N THR A 643 -16.10 0.55 -26.88
CA THR A 643 -15.36 0.63 -28.13
C THR A 643 -16.20 1.27 -29.22
N GLU A 644 -17.46 0.84 -29.37
CA GLU A 644 -18.41 1.41 -30.35
C GLU A 644 -18.70 2.89 -30.04
N LYS A 645 -18.90 3.25 -28.79
CA LYS A 645 -19.08 4.65 -28.39
C LYS A 645 -17.92 5.54 -28.87
N VAL A 646 -16.67 5.12 -28.69
CA VAL A 646 -15.49 5.88 -29.14
C VAL A 646 -15.37 5.90 -30.66
N LYS A 647 -15.75 4.81 -31.31
CA LYS A 647 -15.68 4.65 -32.76
C LYS A 647 -16.62 5.61 -33.50
N PHE A 648 -17.80 5.85 -32.94
CA PHE A 648 -18.84 6.68 -33.55
C PHE A 648 -18.95 8.10 -32.93
N ALA A 649 -18.14 8.44 -31.91
CA ALA A 649 -18.01 9.81 -31.39
C ALA A 649 -17.16 10.68 -32.32
#